data_beb440ea8488124f18961efe8beda58f
#
_entry.id   beb440ea8488124f18961efe8beda58f
#
_cell.length_a   1.000
_cell.length_b   1.000
_cell.length_c   1.000
_cell.angle_alpha   90.00
_cell.angle_beta   90.00
_cell.angle_gamma   90.00
#
_symmetry.space_group_name_H-M   'P 1'
#
loop_
_entity.id
_entity.type
_entity.pdbx_description
1 polymer ?
#
loop_
_entity_poly.entity_id
_entity_poly.type
_entity_poly.pdbx_seq_one_letter_code
_entity_poly.pdbx_strand_id
1 'polypeptide(L)'
;MKLRALVAVLSLCVFTLVPSLLAGARLPAPQDAATLVAEIKKTRDDADPQLVQQLGNLRTREAMAALIELYDSVFGSVYMRREVVKALGNFDGVTDAEQPALQKLTDVATGALEFELRSMAIETIGTCRNLGKHFLKLIVESNADDDIRERAMQMVVGMSGAEDKEFFERQFKSDAAKDKEKDKKAPKKDKNAEPEKRIVSLRSIRELAFAQVARDMALEKLYEFAREKDPNDVEGWSVRRLALLEIESRKDKGLYDLAKTIYADNTERGVTRGEAARILAEVDGAKIAAKLLEDGRDNPAVTPAAMSRAIAEALARMRDEATDKKLVGMVGKGKLHEQRFALRALRGYRDPKLVERLLKYIEGATKKGPPEKNSPEYNEQRDLVLDTLEVLGESKDKTAQSALLAMIDAAQDPKKSVDALVMAGVIQALGQLTDMGADWRTRLEALAVDKREEIRNGALLALGKSGDKKYVPLLATALSHEDWSTRYAALDGLEASRTSEAVGALVARLDQETGLMLARFTDALFRLSGKPFRNSVPAWKNWWEQEGKGFQPISAADLSKLQAEEEVRRLKQITKTPTFFGVRILSHRVIFILDVSGSMSETLRSEYVGKTGKPRIDVAKQELATCIDSLEPQSLFNIIVFSSDVDTWLDGVASFSKSTKDEAKKFVGALGAGGATNLYDSLKQAFSDKDVDTIFVLSDGEPTAGEIQDPTLIRDRVQQWNQTRRIVIHTIAVGGSFQVLEWLAADSGGTHKKIQ
;
A
#
# COMPACT_ATOMS: atom_id res chain seq x y z
N MET A 1 40.82 18.93 42.14
CA MET A 1 40.63 20.38 41.98
C MET A 1 41.58 20.99 40.95
N LYS A 2 41.73 20.43 39.73
CA LYS A 2 42.54 21.04 38.65
C LYS A 2 42.00 20.74 37.26
N LEU A 3 40.68 20.47 37.15
CA LEU A 3 40.04 20.21 35.84
C LEU A 3 38.76 21.06 35.60
N ARG A 4 38.48 22.05 36.46
CA ARG A 4 37.34 22.97 36.32
C ARG A 4 37.74 24.41 35.94
N ALA A 5 39.01 24.68 35.73
CA ALA A 5 39.53 26.02 35.38
C ALA A 5 39.89 26.18 33.89
N LEU A 6 39.83 25.11 33.08
CA LEU A 6 40.21 25.20 31.65
C LEU A 6 39.02 25.33 30.70
N VAL A 7 37.77 25.22 31.17
CA VAL A 7 36.55 25.37 30.33
C VAL A 7 35.99 26.81 30.36
N ALA A 8 36.43 27.63 31.31
CA ALA A 8 35.95 29.01 31.46
C ALA A 8 36.78 30.06 30.70
N VAL A 9 37.90 29.73 30.06
CA VAL A 9 38.78 30.69 29.35
C VAL A 9 38.67 30.56 27.83
N LEU A 10 38.03 29.49 27.31
CA LEU A 10 37.81 29.29 25.87
C LEU A 10 36.45 29.80 25.36
N SER A 11 35.58 30.29 26.26
CA SER A 11 34.27 30.91 25.86
C SER A 11 34.30 32.43 25.74
N LEU A 12 35.44 33.09 25.90
CA LEU A 12 35.49 34.56 25.88
C LEU A 12 36.36 35.17 24.78
N CYS A 13 36.92 34.39 23.85
CA CYS A 13 37.83 34.91 22.79
C CYS A 13 37.34 34.68 21.36
N VAL A 14 36.05 34.42 21.10
CA VAL A 14 35.51 34.28 19.72
C VAL A 14 34.50 35.41 19.38
N PHE A 15 34.39 36.45 20.21
CA PHE A 15 33.40 37.52 19.96
C PHE A 15 34.02 38.88 19.60
N THR A 16 35.28 38.94 19.15
CA THR A 16 35.80 40.20 18.59
C THR A 16 36.75 39.89 17.42
N LEU A 17 36.25 39.91 16.20
CA LEU A 17 36.88 40.28 14.93
C LEU A 17 36.18 39.57 13.76
N VAL A 18 35.07 40.10 13.31
CA VAL A 18 34.72 40.34 11.90
C VAL A 18 33.52 41.30 11.85
N PRO A 19 33.72 42.59 11.77
CA PRO A 19 32.71 43.47 11.20
C PRO A 19 33.16 43.85 9.80
N SER A 20 32.26 43.78 8.87
CA SER A 20 32.34 44.24 7.49
C SER A 20 32.57 43.13 6.46
N LEU A 21 31.43 42.48 6.06
CA LEU A 21 31.07 42.15 4.67
C LEU A 21 29.78 41.31 4.58
N LEU A 22 28.73 41.76 5.26
CA LEU A 22 27.33 41.34 4.99
C LEU A 22 26.41 42.52 5.27
N ALA A 23 26.60 43.60 4.52
CA ALA A 23 25.58 44.61 4.37
C ALA A 23 24.66 44.14 3.24
N GLY A 24 23.44 43.69 3.57
CA GLY A 24 22.42 43.62 2.54
C GLY A 24 21.50 42.41 2.51
N ALA A 25 21.18 41.80 3.65
CA ALA A 25 19.91 41.10 3.78
C ALA A 25 19.45 41.22 5.23
N ARG A 26 18.75 42.30 5.54
CA ARG A 26 17.86 42.31 6.73
C ARG A 26 16.88 41.17 6.51
N LEU A 27 16.96 40.12 7.31
CA LEU A 27 15.82 39.24 7.49
C LEU A 27 14.63 40.16 7.78
N PRO A 28 13.52 40.07 7.02
CA PRO A 28 12.37 40.89 7.28
C PRO A 28 11.99 40.66 8.76
N ALA A 29 11.68 41.73 9.47
CA ALA A 29 11.17 41.63 10.84
C ALA A 29 10.01 40.64 10.82
N PRO A 30 9.83 39.79 11.85
CA PRO A 30 8.72 38.85 11.89
C PRO A 30 7.41 39.67 11.72
N GLN A 31 6.69 39.41 10.63
CA GLN A 31 5.44 40.09 10.34
C GLN A 31 4.46 39.69 11.45
N ASP A 32 3.71 40.63 11.97
CA ASP A 32 2.64 40.35 12.93
C ASP A 32 1.42 39.70 12.22
N ALA A 33 0.54 39.09 12.99
CA ALA A 33 -0.65 38.44 12.47
C ALA A 33 -1.52 39.36 11.60
N ALA A 34 -1.67 40.63 12.01
CA ALA A 34 -2.49 41.61 11.30
C ALA A 34 -1.93 41.92 9.91
N THR A 35 -0.62 42.08 9.81
CA THR A 35 0.09 42.32 8.52
C THR A 35 -0.06 41.14 7.56
N LEU A 36 0.14 39.92 8.04
CA LEU A 36 -0.02 38.68 7.24
C LEU A 36 -1.46 38.52 6.75
N VAL A 37 -2.44 38.76 7.63
CA VAL A 37 -3.86 38.66 7.26
C VAL A 37 -4.24 39.75 6.24
N ALA A 38 -3.74 40.97 6.37
CA ALA A 38 -4.01 42.03 5.41
C ALA A 38 -3.45 41.70 4.00
N GLU A 39 -2.28 41.06 3.94
CA GLU A 39 -1.67 40.62 2.69
C GLU A 39 -2.46 39.46 2.05
N ILE A 40 -2.84 38.46 2.82
CA ILE A 40 -3.66 37.33 2.36
C ILE A 40 -5.03 37.81 1.84
N LYS A 41 -5.71 38.72 2.56
CA LYS A 41 -7.02 39.25 2.15
C LYS A 41 -7.01 40.04 0.85
N LYS A 42 -5.87 40.57 0.41
CA LYS A 42 -5.74 41.26 -0.90
C LYS A 42 -5.88 40.33 -2.08
N THR A 43 -5.29 39.15 -1.99
CA THR A 43 -5.23 38.16 -3.09
C THR A 43 -6.18 37.00 -2.90
N ARG A 44 -6.72 36.80 -1.69
CA ARG A 44 -7.66 35.70 -1.33
C ARG A 44 -7.12 34.32 -1.77
N ASP A 45 -7.85 33.63 -2.62
CA ASP A 45 -7.47 32.28 -3.11
C ASP A 45 -6.17 32.25 -3.93
N ASP A 46 -5.71 33.40 -4.43
CA ASP A 46 -4.43 33.57 -5.14
C ASP A 46 -3.29 33.95 -4.18
N ALA A 47 -3.52 33.99 -2.88
CA ALA A 47 -2.49 34.32 -1.90
C ALA A 47 -1.35 33.28 -1.89
N ASP A 48 -0.13 33.72 -1.56
CA ASP A 48 0.97 32.77 -1.35
C ASP A 48 0.65 31.90 -0.10
N PRO A 49 0.56 30.56 -0.27
CA PRO A 49 0.29 29.64 0.82
C PRO A 49 1.29 29.73 1.97
N GLN A 50 2.50 30.21 1.70
CA GLN A 50 3.52 30.43 2.74
C GLN A 50 3.09 31.46 3.77
N LEU A 51 2.27 32.45 3.40
CA LEU A 51 1.74 33.43 4.33
C LEU A 51 0.81 32.78 5.37
N VAL A 52 -0.01 31.80 4.95
CA VAL A 52 -0.86 31.01 5.85
C VAL A 52 0.00 30.19 6.82
N GLN A 53 1.08 29.57 6.34
CA GLN A 53 1.99 28.81 7.17
C GLN A 53 2.77 29.73 8.14
N GLN A 54 3.20 30.92 7.71
CA GLN A 54 3.84 31.90 8.58
C GLN A 54 2.86 32.35 9.69
N LEU A 55 1.59 32.59 9.36
CA LEU A 55 0.56 32.94 10.33
C LEU A 55 0.39 31.81 11.38
N GLY A 56 0.34 30.54 10.97
CA GLY A 56 0.30 29.39 11.87
C GLY A 56 1.54 29.27 12.76
N ASN A 57 2.71 29.65 12.25
CA ASN A 57 3.98 29.59 12.98
C ASN A 57 4.12 30.67 14.06
N LEU A 58 3.29 31.73 14.05
CA LEU A 58 3.25 32.70 15.12
C LEU A 58 2.76 32.09 16.44
N ARG A 59 1.91 31.06 16.40
CA ARG A 59 1.42 30.31 17.55
C ARG A 59 0.76 31.21 18.63
N THR A 60 0.08 32.27 18.21
CA THR A 60 -0.65 33.17 19.11
C THR A 60 -2.15 32.97 18.95
N ARG A 61 -2.92 33.35 19.95
CA ARG A 61 -4.39 33.28 19.91
C ARG A 61 -4.98 34.10 18.75
N GLU A 62 -4.40 35.26 18.48
CA GLU A 62 -4.79 36.16 17.39
C GLU A 62 -4.55 35.47 16.02
N ALA A 63 -3.40 34.83 15.84
CA ALA A 63 -3.08 34.10 14.61
C ALA A 63 -4.03 32.91 14.40
N MET A 64 -4.36 32.17 15.45
CA MET A 64 -5.34 31.08 15.40
C MET A 64 -6.74 31.60 15.01
N ALA A 65 -7.22 32.66 15.65
CA ALA A 65 -8.51 33.23 15.31
C ALA A 65 -8.56 33.76 13.87
N ALA A 66 -7.49 34.37 13.40
CA ALA A 66 -7.35 34.82 12.02
C ALA A 66 -7.37 33.64 11.02
N LEU A 67 -6.72 32.53 11.31
CA LEU A 67 -6.77 31.31 10.45
C LEU A 67 -8.20 30.78 10.36
N ILE A 68 -8.94 30.74 11.44
CA ILE A 68 -10.35 30.32 11.44
C ILE A 68 -11.18 31.25 10.56
N GLU A 69 -11.02 32.59 10.72
CA GLU A 69 -11.71 33.57 9.88
C GLU A 69 -11.39 33.40 8.40
N LEU A 70 -10.11 33.18 8.05
CA LEU A 70 -9.67 32.95 6.68
C LEU A 70 -10.34 31.72 6.09
N TYR A 71 -10.43 30.63 6.84
CA TYR A 71 -11.12 29.42 6.41
C TYR A 71 -12.60 29.66 6.14
N ASP A 72 -13.29 30.34 7.05
CA ASP A 72 -14.75 30.48 7.04
C ASP A 72 -15.26 31.53 6.05
N SER A 73 -14.50 32.61 5.87
CA SER A 73 -15.03 33.84 5.25
C SER A 73 -14.22 34.38 4.09
N VAL A 74 -12.98 33.93 3.89
CA VAL A 74 -12.07 34.49 2.87
C VAL A 74 -11.76 33.50 1.76
N PHE A 75 -11.43 32.26 2.09
CA PHE A 75 -11.05 31.26 1.11
C PHE A 75 -12.25 30.49 0.56
N GLY A 76 -12.39 30.50 -0.75
CA GLY A 76 -13.35 29.67 -1.51
C GLY A 76 -12.71 28.38 -2.02
N SER A 77 -11.38 28.39 -2.30
CA SER A 77 -10.70 27.23 -2.86
C SER A 77 -10.38 26.17 -1.79
N VAL A 78 -10.56 24.91 -2.16
CA VAL A 78 -10.16 23.76 -1.33
C VAL A 78 -8.67 23.81 -1.01
N TYR A 79 -7.86 24.25 -1.96
CA TYR A 79 -6.42 24.36 -1.80
C TYR A 79 -6.02 25.29 -0.64
N MET A 80 -6.56 26.51 -0.59
CA MET A 80 -6.22 27.46 0.48
C MET A 80 -6.83 27.06 1.83
N ARG A 81 -8.04 26.50 1.84
CA ARG A 81 -8.64 25.93 3.06
C ARG A 81 -7.79 24.78 3.63
N ARG A 82 -7.20 23.95 2.76
CA ARG A 82 -6.27 22.91 3.15
C ARG A 82 -5.05 23.48 3.87
N GLU A 83 -4.46 24.56 3.37
CA GLU A 83 -3.32 25.20 4.02
C GLU A 83 -3.67 25.74 5.43
N VAL A 84 -4.90 26.22 5.62
CA VAL A 84 -5.37 26.62 6.94
C VAL A 84 -5.53 25.42 7.87
N VAL A 85 -6.15 24.33 7.41
CA VAL A 85 -6.29 23.08 8.19
C VAL A 85 -4.94 22.63 8.73
N LYS A 86 -3.91 22.69 7.90
CA LYS A 86 -2.54 22.36 8.27
C LYS A 86 -1.98 23.32 9.33
N ALA A 87 -2.11 24.61 9.08
CA ALA A 87 -1.58 25.65 9.97
C ALA A 87 -2.22 25.59 11.38
N LEU A 88 -3.48 25.15 11.48
CA LEU A 88 -4.15 24.95 12.77
C LEU A 88 -3.50 23.85 13.62
N GLY A 89 -2.82 22.85 13.01
CA GLY A 89 -2.05 21.85 13.75
C GLY A 89 -0.83 22.41 14.50
N ASN A 90 -0.36 23.60 14.15
CA ASN A 90 0.78 24.23 14.82
C ASN A 90 0.46 24.71 16.24
N PHE A 91 -0.82 24.72 16.63
CA PHE A 91 -1.25 25.18 17.96
C PHE A 91 -1.24 24.08 19.04
N ASP A 92 -0.74 22.87 18.74
CA ASP A 92 -0.53 21.81 19.72
C ASP A 92 0.31 22.31 20.92
N GLY A 93 -0.25 22.20 22.14
CA GLY A 93 0.37 22.66 23.37
C GLY A 93 0.39 24.20 23.55
N VAL A 94 -0.33 24.95 22.74
CA VAL A 94 -0.45 26.44 22.93
C VAL A 94 -1.64 26.75 23.84
N THR A 95 -1.35 27.28 25.04
CA THR A 95 -2.38 27.68 25.99
C THR A 95 -3.40 28.61 25.32
N ASP A 96 -4.69 28.42 25.59
CA ASP A 96 -5.82 29.21 25.08
C ASP A 96 -6.05 29.20 23.56
N ALA A 97 -5.20 28.53 22.77
CA ALA A 97 -5.34 28.42 21.32
C ALA A 97 -5.52 26.96 20.83
N GLU A 98 -4.97 25.98 21.54
CA GLU A 98 -5.02 24.55 21.14
C GLU A 98 -6.45 24.01 21.05
N GLN A 99 -7.24 24.18 22.10
CA GLN A 99 -8.60 23.64 22.13
C GLN A 99 -9.49 24.24 21.04
N PRO A 100 -9.54 25.58 20.81
CA PRO A 100 -10.30 26.15 19.69
C PRO A 100 -9.79 25.72 18.32
N ALA A 101 -8.48 25.56 18.13
CA ALA A 101 -7.92 25.05 16.88
C ALA A 101 -8.36 23.59 16.61
N LEU A 102 -8.28 22.72 17.61
CA LEU A 102 -8.74 21.33 17.51
C LEU A 102 -10.26 21.23 17.34
N GLN A 103 -11.03 22.10 17.98
CA GLN A 103 -12.48 22.18 17.76
C GLN A 103 -12.77 22.53 16.30
N LYS A 104 -12.11 23.55 15.73
CA LYS A 104 -12.26 23.90 14.31
C LYS A 104 -11.87 22.76 13.39
N LEU A 105 -10.77 22.07 13.67
CA LEU A 105 -10.38 20.88 12.91
C LEU A 105 -11.44 19.76 13.00
N THR A 106 -12.05 19.58 14.17
CA THR A 106 -13.14 18.61 14.35
C THR A 106 -14.38 19.01 13.55
N ASP A 107 -14.74 20.29 13.54
CA ASP A 107 -15.86 20.79 12.74
C ASP A 107 -15.59 20.58 11.23
N VAL A 108 -14.36 20.80 10.79
CA VAL A 108 -13.96 20.50 9.40
C VAL A 108 -14.03 19.00 9.12
N ALA A 109 -13.52 18.15 10.01
CA ALA A 109 -13.53 16.71 9.86
C ALA A 109 -14.95 16.12 9.76
N THR A 110 -15.91 16.71 10.47
CA THR A 110 -17.28 16.21 10.56
C THR A 110 -18.29 16.93 9.67
N GLY A 111 -17.96 18.10 9.11
CA GLY A 111 -18.92 18.95 8.41
C GLY A 111 -18.47 19.55 7.08
N ALA A 112 -17.19 19.47 6.69
CA ALA A 112 -16.77 19.95 5.38
C ALA A 112 -17.37 19.11 4.25
N LEU A 113 -17.67 19.75 3.12
CA LEU A 113 -18.22 19.04 1.94
C LEU A 113 -17.12 18.22 1.23
N GLU A 114 -15.90 18.71 1.23
CA GLU A 114 -14.79 18.09 0.53
C GLU A 114 -14.11 17.06 1.42
N PHE A 115 -14.11 15.82 0.98
CA PHE A 115 -13.48 14.71 1.71
C PHE A 115 -12.00 14.96 2.01
N GLU A 116 -11.28 15.61 1.09
CA GLU A 116 -9.87 15.94 1.28
C GLU A 116 -9.63 16.78 2.54
N LEU A 117 -10.47 17.79 2.76
CA LEU A 117 -10.40 18.64 3.95
C LEU A 117 -10.72 17.87 5.23
N ARG A 118 -11.74 17.00 5.18
CA ARG A 118 -12.15 16.15 6.31
C ARG A 118 -11.04 15.18 6.71
N SER A 119 -10.49 14.48 5.73
CA SER A 119 -9.38 13.53 5.93
C SER A 119 -8.15 14.22 6.52
N MET A 120 -7.79 15.37 5.95
CA MET A 120 -6.65 16.14 6.41
C MET A 120 -6.84 16.68 7.83
N ALA A 121 -8.05 17.10 8.17
CA ALA A 121 -8.35 17.56 9.54
C ALA A 121 -8.10 16.45 10.56
N ILE A 122 -8.53 15.19 10.28
CA ILE A 122 -8.25 14.04 11.14
C ILE A 122 -6.74 13.78 11.26
N GLU A 123 -6.02 13.80 10.15
CA GLU A 123 -4.57 13.62 10.14
C GLU A 123 -3.87 14.72 10.97
N THR A 124 -4.30 15.97 10.79
CA THR A 124 -3.77 17.11 11.54
C THR A 124 -4.04 16.96 13.04
N ILE A 125 -5.26 16.58 13.44
CA ILE A 125 -5.60 16.30 14.86
C ILE A 125 -4.70 15.17 15.39
N GLY A 126 -4.47 14.10 14.60
CA GLY A 126 -3.61 12.99 14.98
C GLY A 126 -2.14 13.36 15.18
N THR A 127 -1.69 14.50 14.67
CA THR A 127 -0.34 15.02 14.95
C THR A 127 -0.24 15.79 16.26
N CYS A 128 -1.36 16.21 16.84
CA CYS A 128 -1.42 16.98 18.09
C CYS A 128 -1.30 16.03 19.29
N ARG A 129 -0.22 16.17 20.06
CA ARG A 129 0.16 15.21 21.12
C ARG A 129 -0.61 15.41 22.42
N ASN A 130 -1.05 16.64 22.69
CA ASN A 130 -1.66 16.99 23.98
C ASN A 130 -3.16 16.59 24.01
N LEU A 131 -3.98 17.23 23.20
CA LEU A 131 -5.43 17.00 23.18
C LEU A 131 -5.92 16.21 21.94
N GLY A 132 -5.07 15.98 20.95
CA GLY A 132 -5.46 15.38 19.67
C GLY A 132 -6.20 14.05 19.82
N LYS A 133 -5.68 13.12 20.65
CA LYS A 133 -6.35 11.83 20.90
C LYS A 133 -7.76 11.99 21.49
N HIS A 134 -7.96 12.96 22.36
CA HIS A 134 -9.28 13.25 22.91
C HIS A 134 -10.27 13.68 21.82
N PHE A 135 -9.86 14.59 20.93
CA PHE A 135 -10.71 15.06 19.83
C PHE A 135 -10.97 13.96 18.78
N LEU A 136 -10.00 13.09 18.50
CA LEU A 136 -10.22 11.91 17.65
C LEU A 136 -11.27 10.97 18.24
N LYS A 137 -11.26 10.73 19.55
CA LYS A 137 -12.30 9.92 20.21
C LYS A 137 -13.69 10.55 20.08
N LEU A 138 -13.79 11.89 20.17
CA LEU A 138 -15.05 12.60 19.93
C LEU A 138 -15.56 12.40 18.50
N ILE A 139 -14.67 12.41 17.50
CA ILE A 139 -15.04 12.12 16.11
C ILE A 139 -15.54 10.66 15.97
N VAL A 140 -14.86 9.68 16.55
CA VAL A 140 -15.33 8.28 16.56
C VAL A 140 -16.72 8.15 17.14
N GLU A 141 -17.02 8.87 18.21
CA GLU A 141 -18.30 8.87 18.93
C GLU A 141 -19.34 9.85 18.34
N SER A 142 -19.01 10.57 17.29
CA SER A 142 -19.91 11.51 16.62
C SER A 142 -20.87 10.82 15.63
N ASN A 143 -21.76 11.59 15.02
CA ASN A 143 -22.58 11.18 13.89
C ASN A 143 -21.93 11.55 12.53
N ALA A 144 -20.59 11.66 12.50
CA ALA A 144 -19.87 11.85 11.24
C ALA A 144 -20.01 10.60 10.35
N ASP A 145 -19.63 10.76 9.08
CA ASP A 145 -19.63 9.65 8.11
C ASP A 145 -18.78 8.48 8.60
N ASP A 146 -19.15 7.31 8.17
CA ASP A 146 -18.57 6.06 8.62
C ASP A 146 -17.06 5.98 8.35
N ASP A 147 -16.62 6.44 7.18
CA ASP A 147 -15.19 6.48 6.79
C ASP A 147 -14.37 7.47 7.64
N ILE A 148 -14.98 8.61 8.03
CA ILE A 148 -14.37 9.60 8.91
C ILE A 148 -14.21 9.04 10.32
N ARG A 149 -15.21 8.37 10.83
CA ARG A 149 -15.19 7.73 12.15
C ARG A 149 -14.20 6.58 12.20
N GLU A 150 -14.16 5.76 11.16
CA GLU A 150 -13.19 4.65 11.03
C GLU A 150 -11.76 5.18 10.98
N ARG A 151 -11.50 6.23 10.18
CA ARG A 151 -10.19 6.85 10.09
C ARG A 151 -9.74 7.44 11.41
N ALA A 152 -10.65 8.13 12.12
CA ALA A 152 -10.38 8.62 13.46
C ALA A 152 -10.06 7.46 14.42
N MET A 153 -10.79 6.34 14.35
CA MET A 153 -10.53 5.15 15.15
C MET A 153 -9.15 4.53 14.87
N GLN A 154 -8.75 4.44 13.61
CA GLN A 154 -7.40 3.98 13.23
C GLN A 154 -6.31 4.86 13.85
N MET A 155 -6.51 6.19 13.83
CA MET A 155 -5.58 7.12 14.48
C MET A 155 -5.56 6.94 16.00
N VAL A 156 -6.72 6.75 16.65
CA VAL A 156 -6.80 6.47 18.10
C VAL A 156 -6.06 5.18 18.44
N VAL A 157 -6.22 4.11 17.65
CA VAL A 157 -5.49 2.83 17.84
C VAL A 157 -3.98 3.07 17.77
N GLY A 158 -3.49 3.86 16.80
CA GLY A 158 -2.07 4.18 16.67
C GLY A 158 -1.49 5.03 17.81
N MET A 159 -2.34 5.72 18.59
CA MET A 159 -1.98 6.57 19.74
C MET A 159 -2.37 5.94 21.09
N SER A 160 -2.90 4.70 21.09
CA SER A 160 -3.52 4.10 22.28
C SER A 160 -2.51 3.68 23.34
N GLY A 161 -2.96 3.74 24.59
CA GLY A 161 -2.29 3.25 25.78
C GLY A 161 -3.27 2.51 26.70
N ALA A 162 -2.78 2.07 27.87
CA ALA A 162 -3.60 1.34 28.83
C ALA A 162 -4.83 2.16 29.34
N GLU A 163 -4.73 3.48 29.30
CA GLU A 163 -5.78 4.42 29.70
C GLU A 163 -6.98 4.42 28.73
N ASP A 164 -6.85 3.83 27.53
CA ASP A 164 -7.89 3.86 26.51
C ASP A 164 -8.80 2.62 26.55
N LYS A 165 -8.58 1.70 27.47
CA LYS A 165 -9.31 0.42 27.57
C LYS A 165 -10.82 0.60 27.64
N GLU A 166 -11.32 1.49 28.50
CA GLU A 166 -12.76 1.74 28.62
C GLU A 166 -13.39 2.28 27.32
N PHE A 167 -12.65 3.11 26.59
CA PHE A 167 -13.09 3.60 25.29
C PHE A 167 -13.27 2.45 24.29
N PHE A 168 -12.27 1.57 24.16
CA PHE A 168 -12.35 0.41 23.25
C PHE A 168 -13.45 -0.57 23.68
N GLU A 169 -13.63 -0.80 24.98
CA GLU A 169 -14.73 -1.64 25.45
C GLU A 169 -16.11 -1.08 25.09
N ARG A 170 -16.30 0.25 25.16
CA ARG A 170 -17.55 0.89 24.74
C ARG A 170 -17.77 0.73 23.24
N GLN A 171 -16.75 0.99 22.41
CA GLN A 171 -16.85 0.87 20.96
C GLN A 171 -17.14 -0.57 20.54
N PHE A 172 -16.54 -1.54 21.20
CA PHE A 172 -16.78 -2.97 20.93
C PHE A 172 -18.19 -3.42 21.33
N LYS A 173 -18.71 -2.97 22.47
CA LYS A 173 -20.05 -3.36 22.99
C LYS A 173 -21.21 -2.75 22.19
N SER A 174 -20.98 -1.69 21.44
CA SER A 174 -22.01 -1.07 20.61
C SER A 174 -22.29 -1.97 19.39
N ASP A 175 -23.57 -2.33 19.18
CA ASP A 175 -24.02 -3.24 18.11
C ASP A 175 -24.83 -2.47 17.08
N ALA A 176 -24.18 -2.07 15.99
CA ALA A 176 -24.77 -1.28 14.92
C ALA A 176 -25.98 -1.95 14.24
N ALA A 177 -25.96 -3.28 14.12
CA ALA A 177 -27.03 -4.02 13.45
C ALA A 177 -28.28 -4.11 14.32
N LYS A 178 -28.13 -4.43 15.61
CA LYS A 178 -29.25 -4.48 16.57
C LYS A 178 -29.86 -3.12 16.84
N ASP A 179 -29.03 -2.08 16.80
CA ASP A 179 -29.51 -0.70 16.97
C ASP A 179 -30.37 -0.24 15.79
N LYS A 180 -29.99 -0.55 14.57
CA LYS A 180 -30.81 -0.27 13.36
C LYS A 180 -32.14 -1.03 13.35
N GLU A 181 -32.19 -2.24 13.91
CA GLU A 181 -33.42 -3.02 14.02
C GLU A 181 -34.35 -2.51 15.14
N LYS A 182 -33.79 -2.06 16.26
CA LYS A 182 -34.56 -1.40 17.34
C LYS A 182 -35.18 -0.09 16.92
N ASP A 183 -34.48 0.70 16.11
CA ASP A 183 -35.01 2.00 15.59
C ASP A 183 -36.17 1.77 14.60
N LYS A 184 -36.19 0.65 13.86
CA LYS A 184 -37.35 0.28 13.01
C LYS A 184 -38.59 -0.17 13.80
N LYS A 185 -38.40 -0.67 15.02
CA LYS A 185 -39.48 -1.19 15.90
C LYS A 185 -39.90 -0.20 16.99
N ALA A 186 -39.22 0.95 17.12
CA ALA A 186 -39.55 1.94 18.12
C ALA A 186 -40.91 2.64 17.83
N PRO A 187 -41.77 2.85 18.83
CA PRO A 187 -43.01 3.60 18.64
C PRO A 187 -42.67 5.02 18.17
N LYS A 188 -43.49 5.55 17.23
CA LYS A 188 -43.33 6.90 16.70
C LYS A 188 -43.23 7.90 17.84
N LYS A 189 -42.02 8.39 18.11
CA LYS A 189 -41.76 9.41 19.13
C LYS A 189 -42.35 10.75 18.69
N ASP A 190 -42.70 11.56 19.71
CA ASP A 190 -43.22 12.92 19.60
C ASP A 190 -42.38 13.74 18.63
N LYS A 191 -43.03 14.38 17.64
CA LYS A 191 -42.39 15.14 16.56
C LYS A 191 -41.61 16.37 17.04
N ASN A 192 -41.70 16.72 18.34
CA ASN A 192 -41.06 17.89 18.92
C ASN A 192 -39.91 17.59 19.90
N ALA A 193 -39.57 16.29 20.13
CA ALA A 193 -38.38 15.94 20.87
C ALA A 193 -37.19 15.93 19.92
N GLU A 194 -36.14 16.71 20.23
CA GLU A 194 -34.85 16.53 19.53
C GLU A 194 -34.45 15.06 19.59
N PRO A 195 -34.13 14.43 18.45
CA PRO A 195 -33.73 13.05 18.47
C PRO A 195 -32.43 12.93 19.30
N GLU A 196 -32.49 12.15 20.35
CA GLU A 196 -31.32 11.75 21.10
C GLU A 196 -30.32 11.17 20.08
N LYS A 197 -29.20 11.87 19.84
CA LYS A 197 -28.17 11.46 18.88
C LYS A 197 -27.56 10.15 19.37
N ARG A 198 -27.98 9.06 18.76
CA ARG A 198 -27.51 7.72 19.13
C ARG A 198 -26.25 7.43 18.34
N ILE A 199 -25.15 7.25 19.06
CA ILE A 199 -23.87 6.85 18.49
C ILE A 199 -23.94 5.36 18.18
N VAL A 200 -23.81 5.01 16.90
CA VAL A 200 -23.79 3.64 16.42
C VAL A 200 -22.35 3.24 16.10
N SER A 201 -21.87 2.17 16.69
CA SER A 201 -20.55 1.65 16.36
C SER A 201 -20.59 0.86 15.04
N LEU A 202 -19.70 1.23 14.14
CA LEU A 202 -19.54 0.54 12.88
C LEU A 202 -18.84 -0.81 13.08
N ARG A 203 -19.04 -1.71 12.14
CA ARG A 203 -18.38 -3.02 12.16
C ARG A 203 -16.87 -2.91 12.19
N SER A 204 -16.26 -2.10 11.33
CA SER A 204 -14.82 -1.85 11.29
C SER A 204 -14.28 -1.27 12.60
N ILE A 205 -14.99 -0.32 13.20
CA ILE A 205 -14.68 0.26 14.51
C ILE A 205 -14.75 -0.81 15.59
N ARG A 206 -15.76 -1.68 15.54
CA ARG A 206 -15.93 -2.80 16.47
C ARG A 206 -14.79 -3.81 16.40
N GLU A 207 -14.32 -4.12 15.19
CA GLU A 207 -13.18 -5.02 14.95
C GLU A 207 -11.86 -4.39 15.46
N LEU A 208 -11.61 -3.14 15.13
CA LEU A 208 -10.46 -2.39 15.64
C LEU A 208 -10.45 -2.32 17.18
N ALA A 209 -11.61 -2.08 17.79
CA ALA A 209 -11.76 -2.09 19.24
C ALA A 209 -11.54 -3.48 19.82
N PHE A 210 -12.11 -4.54 19.21
CA PHE A 210 -11.92 -5.92 19.64
C PHE A 210 -10.44 -6.31 19.70
N ALA A 211 -9.68 -5.97 18.67
CA ALA A 211 -8.24 -6.25 18.63
C ALA A 211 -7.46 -5.62 19.81
N GLN A 212 -7.96 -4.51 20.38
CA GLN A 212 -7.35 -3.88 21.55
C GLN A 212 -7.76 -4.56 22.88
N VAL A 213 -8.99 -5.03 22.99
CA VAL A 213 -9.51 -5.62 24.24
C VAL A 213 -9.36 -7.13 24.32
N ALA A 214 -9.18 -7.82 23.19
CA ALA A 214 -9.09 -9.28 23.12
C ALA A 214 -7.98 -9.86 23.98
N ARG A 215 -6.83 -9.18 24.08
CA ARG A 215 -5.66 -9.60 24.87
C ARG A 215 -5.97 -9.81 26.35
N ASP A 216 -6.91 -9.04 26.91
CA ASP A 216 -7.29 -9.09 28.32
C ASP A 216 -8.60 -9.89 28.52
N MET A 217 -9.21 -10.37 27.44
CA MET A 217 -10.48 -11.06 27.49
C MET A 217 -10.35 -12.49 28.04
N ALA A 218 -11.33 -12.94 28.81
CA ALA A 218 -11.38 -14.34 29.28
C ALA A 218 -11.48 -15.31 28.09
N LEU A 219 -10.83 -16.47 28.22
CA LEU A 219 -10.71 -17.45 27.13
C LEU A 219 -12.09 -17.97 26.70
N GLU A 220 -13.00 -18.21 27.64
CA GLU A 220 -14.37 -18.65 27.37
C GLU A 220 -15.11 -17.65 26.47
N LYS A 221 -14.89 -16.36 26.70
CA LYS A 221 -15.50 -15.28 25.90
C LYS A 221 -14.91 -15.22 24.50
N LEU A 222 -13.61 -15.43 24.34
CA LEU A 222 -12.98 -15.54 23.03
C LEU A 222 -13.55 -16.72 22.23
N TYR A 223 -13.81 -17.86 22.89
CA TYR A 223 -14.46 -19.01 22.23
C TYR A 223 -15.92 -18.74 21.83
N GLU A 224 -16.67 -17.93 22.58
CA GLU A 224 -18.01 -17.50 22.16
C GLU A 224 -17.91 -16.75 20.82
N PHE A 225 -17.04 -15.74 20.74
CA PHE A 225 -16.85 -14.96 19.50
C PHE A 225 -16.29 -15.82 18.35
N ALA A 226 -15.37 -16.72 18.62
CA ALA A 226 -14.81 -17.62 17.62
C ALA A 226 -15.83 -18.62 17.04
N ARG A 227 -16.93 -18.91 17.75
CA ARG A 227 -18.03 -19.78 17.28
C ARG A 227 -19.16 -19.00 16.59
N GLU A 228 -19.28 -17.72 16.87
CA GLU A 228 -20.36 -16.89 16.34
C GLU A 228 -20.21 -16.71 14.81
N LYS A 229 -21.21 -17.15 14.03
CA LYS A 229 -21.28 -16.87 12.59
C LYS A 229 -22.02 -15.56 12.38
N ASP A 230 -21.33 -14.56 11.83
CA ASP A 230 -21.98 -13.35 11.36
C ASP A 230 -22.37 -13.54 9.88
N PRO A 231 -23.68 -13.58 9.55
CA PRO A 231 -24.14 -13.74 8.18
C PRO A 231 -23.74 -12.56 7.26
N ASN A 232 -23.39 -11.41 7.85
CA ASN A 232 -22.93 -10.22 7.14
C ASN A 232 -21.41 -10.16 7.05
N ASP A 233 -20.68 -11.18 7.51
CA ASP A 233 -19.23 -11.27 7.41
C ASP A 233 -18.81 -11.47 5.95
N VAL A 234 -18.78 -10.40 5.17
CA VAL A 234 -18.52 -10.45 3.74
C VAL A 234 -17.04 -10.71 3.43
N GLU A 235 -16.08 -10.48 4.35
CA GLU A 235 -14.69 -10.28 3.96
C GLU A 235 -13.64 -11.06 4.76
N GLY A 236 -14.05 -12.01 5.59
CA GLY A 236 -13.09 -12.77 6.40
C GLY A 236 -12.31 -11.96 7.46
N TRP A 237 -12.58 -10.68 7.57
CA TRP A 237 -12.17 -9.82 8.67
C TRP A 237 -13.33 -9.71 9.63
N SER A 238 -13.33 -10.56 10.64
CA SER A 238 -14.39 -10.58 11.62
C SER A 238 -13.80 -10.68 13.01
N VAL A 239 -14.55 -10.20 13.98
CA VAL A 239 -14.30 -10.46 15.40
C VAL A 239 -13.99 -11.95 15.63
N ARG A 240 -14.65 -12.84 14.89
CA ARG A 240 -14.41 -14.29 14.89
C ARG A 240 -12.98 -14.66 14.56
N ARG A 241 -12.43 -14.15 13.45
CA ARG A 241 -11.05 -14.41 13.05
C ARG A 241 -10.05 -13.86 14.07
N LEU A 242 -10.30 -12.64 14.55
CA LEU A 242 -9.45 -12.03 15.58
C LEU A 242 -9.48 -12.85 16.88
N ALA A 243 -10.64 -13.41 17.26
CA ALA A 243 -10.74 -14.30 18.40
C ALA A 243 -9.97 -15.61 18.19
N LEU A 244 -10.02 -16.22 17.00
CA LEU A 244 -9.23 -17.41 16.67
C LEU A 244 -7.73 -17.14 16.81
N LEU A 245 -7.24 -16.02 16.25
CA LEU A 245 -5.83 -15.61 16.33
C LEU A 245 -5.39 -15.35 17.78
N GLU A 246 -6.25 -14.74 18.58
CA GLU A 246 -5.93 -14.49 20.00
C GLU A 246 -5.92 -15.80 20.81
N ILE A 247 -6.86 -16.73 20.60
CA ILE A 247 -6.86 -18.07 21.23
C ILE A 247 -5.57 -18.82 20.86
N GLU A 248 -5.18 -18.75 19.59
CA GLU A 248 -3.94 -19.37 19.10
C GLU A 248 -2.71 -18.79 19.79
N SER A 249 -2.62 -17.45 19.90
CA SER A 249 -1.51 -16.80 20.59
C SER A 249 -1.32 -17.27 22.02
N ARG A 250 -2.41 -17.68 22.68
CA ARG A 250 -2.43 -18.25 24.04
C ARG A 250 -2.15 -19.75 24.06
N LYS A 251 -2.00 -20.40 22.89
CA LYS A 251 -1.71 -21.83 22.75
C LYS A 251 -2.72 -22.74 23.47
N ASP A 252 -4.00 -22.36 23.44
CA ASP A 252 -5.05 -23.15 24.08
C ASP A 252 -5.40 -24.40 23.28
N LYS A 253 -5.50 -25.53 23.97
CA LYS A 253 -5.74 -26.86 23.36
C LYS A 253 -7.14 -27.00 22.75
N GLY A 254 -8.13 -26.28 23.26
CA GLY A 254 -9.52 -26.32 22.77
C GLY A 254 -9.66 -25.73 21.36
N LEU A 255 -8.68 -24.94 20.91
CA LEU A 255 -8.65 -24.39 19.56
C LEU A 255 -8.69 -25.48 18.48
N TYR A 256 -8.07 -26.62 18.74
CA TYR A 256 -8.02 -27.75 17.82
C TYR A 256 -9.42 -28.29 17.47
N ASP A 257 -10.27 -28.53 18.47
CA ASP A 257 -11.63 -29.04 18.23
C ASP A 257 -12.50 -28.00 17.51
N LEU A 258 -12.33 -26.74 17.84
CA LEU A 258 -12.99 -25.66 17.13
C LEU A 258 -12.53 -25.57 15.65
N ALA A 259 -11.21 -25.67 15.40
CA ALA A 259 -10.68 -25.69 14.06
C ALA A 259 -11.21 -26.86 13.22
N LYS A 260 -11.35 -28.06 13.81
CA LYS A 260 -11.99 -29.21 13.14
C LYS A 260 -13.43 -28.90 12.72
N THR A 261 -14.19 -28.28 13.59
CA THR A 261 -15.57 -27.90 13.31
C THR A 261 -15.67 -26.90 12.17
N ILE A 262 -14.86 -25.87 12.20
CA ILE A 262 -14.80 -24.82 11.15
C ILE A 262 -14.34 -25.42 9.82
N TYR A 263 -13.30 -26.25 9.83
CA TYR A 263 -12.77 -26.88 8.62
C TYR A 263 -13.79 -27.76 7.92
N ALA A 264 -14.56 -28.53 8.68
CA ALA A 264 -15.58 -29.45 8.16
C ALA A 264 -16.86 -28.75 7.67
N ASP A 265 -17.08 -27.51 8.01
CA ASP A 265 -18.30 -26.78 7.67
C ASP A 265 -18.24 -26.18 6.26
N ASN A 266 -18.91 -26.80 5.30
CA ASN A 266 -18.93 -26.35 3.91
C ASN A 266 -19.70 -25.04 3.68
N THR A 267 -20.45 -24.57 4.66
CA THR A 267 -21.13 -23.27 4.62
C THR A 267 -20.24 -22.14 5.10
N GLU A 268 -19.05 -22.49 5.61
CA GLU A 268 -18.05 -21.54 6.07
C GLU A 268 -17.23 -20.99 4.89
N ARG A 269 -16.70 -19.80 5.02
CA ARG A 269 -15.91 -19.14 3.98
C ARG A 269 -14.55 -19.79 3.78
N GLY A 270 -14.07 -19.72 2.56
CA GLY A 270 -12.78 -20.28 2.17
C GLY A 270 -11.60 -19.73 2.99
N VAL A 271 -11.62 -18.44 3.35
CA VAL A 271 -10.57 -17.81 4.18
C VAL A 271 -10.58 -18.38 5.60
N THR A 272 -11.76 -18.49 6.23
CA THR A 272 -11.90 -19.01 7.60
C THR A 272 -11.59 -20.50 7.65
N ARG A 273 -12.04 -21.28 6.65
CA ARG A 273 -11.68 -22.70 6.51
C ARG A 273 -10.19 -22.90 6.27
N GLY A 274 -9.56 -21.99 5.50
CA GLY A 274 -8.11 -21.99 5.27
C GLY A 274 -7.33 -21.76 6.56
N GLU A 275 -7.78 -20.85 7.42
CA GLU A 275 -7.19 -20.61 8.73
C GLU A 275 -7.32 -21.84 9.64
N ALA A 276 -8.48 -22.47 9.63
CA ALA A 276 -8.70 -23.72 10.36
C ALA A 276 -7.79 -24.85 9.84
N ALA A 277 -7.59 -24.96 8.52
CA ALA A 277 -6.67 -25.92 7.91
C ALA A 277 -5.23 -25.71 8.41
N ARG A 278 -4.78 -24.43 8.51
CA ARG A 278 -3.45 -24.06 9.02
C ARG A 278 -3.28 -24.51 10.48
N ILE A 279 -4.27 -24.23 11.34
CA ILE A 279 -4.25 -24.63 12.74
C ILE A 279 -4.18 -26.16 12.86
N LEU A 280 -5.00 -26.88 12.10
CA LEU A 280 -4.99 -28.35 12.10
C LEU A 280 -3.64 -28.92 11.62
N ALA A 281 -3.03 -28.31 10.61
CA ALA A 281 -1.72 -28.72 10.12
C ALA A 281 -0.62 -28.55 11.18
N GLU A 282 -0.66 -27.48 11.96
CA GLU A 282 0.31 -27.25 13.03
C GLU A 282 0.19 -28.26 14.19
N VAL A 283 -1.03 -28.70 14.49
CA VAL A 283 -1.28 -29.64 15.61
C VAL A 283 -1.13 -31.10 15.18
N ASP A 284 -1.76 -31.50 14.07
CA ASP A 284 -1.77 -32.89 13.61
C ASP A 284 -0.54 -33.30 12.80
N GLY A 285 0.15 -32.31 12.20
CA GLY A 285 1.31 -32.56 11.35
C GLY A 285 0.99 -33.56 10.23
N ALA A 286 1.87 -34.53 10.01
CA ALA A 286 1.76 -35.51 8.93
C ALA A 286 0.43 -36.34 8.96
N LYS A 287 -0.26 -36.43 10.10
CA LYS A 287 -1.52 -37.21 10.20
C LYS A 287 -2.64 -36.64 9.34
N ILE A 288 -2.70 -35.32 9.17
CA ILE A 288 -3.72 -34.65 8.36
C ILE A 288 -3.28 -34.40 6.91
N ALA A 289 -1.99 -34.57 6.60
CA ALA A 289 -1.41 -34.19 5.32
C ALA A 289 -2.14 -34.77 4.11
N ALA A 290 -2.49 -36.06 4.17
CA ALA A 290 -3.19 -36.75 3.07
C ALA A 290 -4.59 -36.15 2.82
N LYS A 291 -5.32 -35.78 3.87
CA LYS A 291 -6.63 -35.14 3.75
C LYS A 291 -6.49 -33.70 3.19
N LEU A 292 -5.54 -32.93 3.70
CA LEU A 292 -5.28 -31.57 3.20
C LEU A 292 -4.89 -31.61 1.71
N LEU A 293 -4.08 -32.58 1.28
CA LEU A 293 -3.73 -32.76 -0.11
C LEU A 293 -4.97 -33.02 -0.99
N GLU A 294 -5.87 -33.89 -0.53
CA GLU A 294 -7.09 -34.21 -1.27
C GLU A 294 -8.01 -32.98 -1.37
N ASP A 295 -8.29 -32.33 -0.27
CA ASP A 295 -9.18 -31.18 -0.21
C ASP A 295 -8.60 -29.98 -0.99
N GLY A 296 -7.29 -29.72 -0.87
CA GLY A 296 -6.64 -28.57 -1.49
C GLY A 296 -6.51 -28.63 -3.02
N ARG A 297 -6.44 -29.83 -3.60
CA ARG A 297 -6.37 -30.05 -5.05
C ARG A 297 -7.72 -30.06 -5.75
N ASP A 298 -8.81 -30.08 -5.00
CA ASP A 298 -10.16 -30.15 -5.56
C ASP A 298 -10.50 -28.96 -6.48
N ASN A 299 -11.56 -29.16 -7.27
CA ASN A 299 -12.06 -28.12 -8.16
C ASN A 299 -12.36 -26.82 -7.38
N PRO A 300 -11.96 -25.65 -7.90
CA PRO A 300 -12.29 -24.35 -7.29
C PRO A 300 -13.76 -24.12 -6.97
N ALA A 301 -14.68 -24.79 -7.66
CA ALA A 301 -16.12 -24.79 -7.33
C ALA A 301 -16.45 -25.51 -6.01
N VAL A 302 -15.58 -26.41 -5.52
CA VAL A 302 -15.75 -27.17 -4.27
C VAL A 302 -14.87 -26.60 -3.17
N THR A 303 -13.60 -26.35 -3.50
CA THR A 303 -12.64 -25.78 -2.56
C THR A 303 -12.25 -24.37 -3.03
N PRO A 304 -12.73 -23.31 -2.35
CA PRO A 304 -12.40 -21.96 -2.71
C PRO A 304 -10.88 -21.72 -2.83
N ALA A 305 -10.46 -20.91 -3.78
CA ALA A 305 -9.03 -20.65 -4.03
C ALA A 305 -8.26 -20.17 -2.78
N ALA A 306 -8.87 -19.35 -1.94
CA ALA A 306 -8.28 -18.91 -0.68
C ALA A 306 -7.99 -20.08 0.28
N MET A 307 -8.91 -21.06 0.37
CA MET A 307 -8.72 -22.27 1.17
C MET A 307 -7.63 -23.17 0.57
N SER A 308 -7.66 -23.42 -0.74
CA SER A 308 -6.65 -24.19 -1.46
C SER A 308 -5.24 -23.59 -1.28
N ARG A 309 -5.12 -22.26 -1.35
CA ARG A 309 -3.88 -21.54 -1.09
C ARG A 309 -3.37 -21.76 0.35
N ALA A 310 -4.24 -21.58 1.34
CA ALA A 310 -3.87 -21.76 2.75
C ALA A 310 -3.42 -23.20 3.03
N ILE A 311 -4.11 -24.19 2.45
CA ILE A 311 -3.74 -25.60 2.54
C ILE A 311 -2.35 -25.84 1.91
N ALA A 312 -2.09 -25.31 0.70
CA ALA A 312 -0.80 -25.49 0.04
C ALA A 312 0.34 -24.89 0.89
N GLU A 313 0.15 -23.72 1.46
CA GLU A 313 1.12 -23.08 2.37
C GLU A 313 1.32 -23.86 3.68
N ALA A 314 0.25 -24.46 4.22
CA ALA A 314 0.32 -25.33 5.38
C ALA A 314 1.14 -26.60 5.09
N LEU A 315 0.89 -27.26 3.94
CA LEU A 315 1.66 -28.43 3.49
C LEU A 315 3.14 -28.06 3.25
N ALA A 316 3.40 -26.88 2.69
CA ALA A 316 4.77 -26.41 2.47
C ALA A 316 5.56 -26.23 3.78
N ARG A 317 4.89 -25.84 4.86
CA ARG A 317 5.52 -25.71 6.20
C ARG A 317 5.66 -27.03 6.93
N MET A 318 4.63 -27.86 6.87
CA MET A 318 4.51 -29.10 7.63
C MET A 318 5.48 -30.19 7.15
N ARG A 319 5.63 -30.35 5.84
CA ARG A 319 6.44 -31.38 5.17
C ARG A 319 6.13 -32.81 5.61
N ASP A 320 5.52 -33.56 4.73
CA ASP A 320 5.29 -34.99 4.87
C ASP A 320 5.80 -35.73 3.62
N GLU A 321 6.72 -36.69 3.80
CA GLU A 321 7.41 -37.35 2.68
C GLU A 321 6.44 -38.05 1.71
N ALA A 322 5.38 -38.69 2.22
CA ALA A 322 4.41 -39.36 1.39
C ALA A 322 3.55 -38.39 0.57
N THR A 323 3.18 -37.28 1.17
CA THR A 323 2.44 -36.18 0.54
C THR A 323 3.34 -35.44 -0.46
N ASP A 324 4.56 -35.10 -0.09
CA ASP A 324 5.53 -34.43 -0.98
C ASP A 324 5.81 -35.27 -2.24
N LYS A 325 5.94 -36.61 -2.13
CA LYS A 325 6.06 -37.50 -3.31
C LYS A 325 4.84 -37.44 -4.23
N LYS A 326 3.63 -37.34 -3.67
CA LYS A 326 2.41 -37.19 -4.48
C LYS A 326 2.37 -35.82 -5.16
N LEU A 327 2.70 -34.75 -4.45
CA LEU A 327 2.79 -33.39 -4.99
C LEU A 327 3.81 -33.30 -6.13
N VAL A 328 5.01 -33.85 -5.96
CA VAL A 328 6.01 -33.98 -7.04
C VAL A 328 5.41 -34.74 -8.23
N GLY A 329 4.60 -35.78 -7.97
CA GLY A 329 3.90 -36.55 -9.01
C GLY A 329 2.90 -35.73 -9.83
N MET A 330 2.33 -34.64 -9.28
CA MET A 330 1.34 -33.78 -9.94
C MET A 330 1.99 -32.75 -10.88
N VAL A 331 3.24 -32.36 -10.66
CA VAL A 331 3.95 -31.39 -11.51
C VAL A 331 4.00 -31.88 -12.97
N GLY A 332 3.49 -31.07 -13.90
CA GLY A 332 3.39 -31.40 -15.32
C GLY A 332 2.31 -32.43 -15.67
N LYS A 333 1.41 -32.75 -14.75
CA LYS A 333 0.29 -33.67 -14.95
C LYS A 333 -0.97 -33.16 -14.26
N GLY A 334 -2.12 -33.50 -14.80
CA GLY A 334 -3.40 -33.11 -14.25
C GLY A 334 -3.87 -31.73 -14.71
N LYS A 335 -4.91 -31.23 -14.06
CA LYS A 335 -5.51 -29.94 -14.37
C LYS A 335 -4.62 -28.80 -13.87
N LEU A 336 -4.80 -27.61 -14.44
CA LEU A 336 -3.98 -26.45 -14.17
C LEU A 336 -3.98 -26.05 -12.68
N HIS A 337 -5.17 -25.99 -12.05
CA HIS A 337 -5.29 -25.66 -10.63
C HIS A 337 -4.60 -26.68 -9.71
N GLU A 338 -4.62 -27.97 -10.06
CA GLU A 338 -3.91 -29.02 -9.32
C GLU A 338 -2.40 -28.83 -9.40
N GLN A 339 -1.89 -28.47 -10.57
CA GLN A 339 -0.45 -28.21 -10.77
C GLN A 339 0.01 -26.97 -10.00
N ARG A 340 -0.79 -25.88 -10.01
CA ARG A 340 -0.50 -24.67 -9.21
C ARG A 340 -0.53 -24.96 -7.72
N PHE A 341 -1.53 -25.70 -7.26
CA PHE A 341 -1.59 -26.15 -5.88
C PHE A 341 -0.33 -26.91 -5.48
N ALA A 342 0.08 -27.89 -6.30
CA ALA A 342 1.27 -28.71 -6.05
C ALA A 342 2.55 -27.86 -6.03
N LEU A 343 2.72 -26.96 -6.98
CA LEU A 343 3.89 -26.07 -7.03
C LEU A 343 3.96 -25.17 -5.77
N ARG A 344 2.84 -24.59 -5.35
CA ARG A 344 2.78 -23.78 -4.14
C ARG A 344 3.10 -24.59 -2.88
N ALA A 345 2.58 -25.81 -2.77
CA ALA A 345 2.86 -26.71 -1.66
C ALA A 345 4.32 -27.23 -1.66
N LEU A 346 4.99 -27.22 -2.80
CA LEU A 346 6.39 -27.64 -2.94
C LEU A 346 7.41 -26.51 -2.76
N ARG A 347 6.98 -25.30 -2.46
CA ARG A 347 7.89 -24.19 -2.17
C ARG A 347 8.88 -24.56 -1.06
N GLY A 348 10.15 -24.29 -1.29
CA GLY A 348 11.23 -24.62 -0.36
C GLY A 348 11.52 -26.12 -0.20
N TYR A 349 10.85 -27.00 -0.94
CA TYR A 349 11.14 -28.45 -0.92
C TYR A 349 12.42 -28.75 -1.70
N ARG A 350 13.34 -29.48 -1.06
CA ARG A 350 14.68 -29.79 -1.60
C ARG A 350 14.77 -31.27 -1.91
N ASP A 351 14.41 -31.65 -3.12
CA ASP A 351 14.50 -33.01 -3.64
C ASP A 351 15.02 -33.00 -5.08
N PRO A 352 16.13 -33.71 -5.40
CA PRO A 352 16.64 -33.79 -6.76
C PRO A 352 15.62 -34.30 -7.80
N LYS A 353 14.68 -35.18 -7.39
CA LYS A 353 13.60 -35.66 -8.28
C LYS A 353 12.59 -34.55 -8.62
N LEU A 354 12.33 -33.64 -7.66
CA LEU A 354 11.52 -32.45 -7.93
C LEU A 354 12.23 -31.58 -8.96
N VAL A 355 13.50 -31.26 -8.75
CA VAL A 355 14.29 -30.44 -9.67
C VAL A 355 14.30 -31.01 -11.07
N GLU A 356 14.59 -32.31 -11.24
CA GLU A 356 14.53 -32.99 -12.53
C GLU A 356 13.15 -32.83 -13.20
N ARG A 357 12.08 -32.96 -12.42
CA ARG A 357 10.72 -32.89 -12.93
C ARG A 357 10.33 -31.48 -13.33
N LEU A 358 10.72 -30.46 -12.54
CA LEU A 358 10.50 -29.05 -12.87
C LEU A 358 11.23 -28.67 -14.15
N LEU A 359 12.49 -29.06 -14.29
CA LEU A 359 13.28 -28.80 -15.50
C LEU A 359 12.66 -29.46 -16.73
N LYS A 360 12.24 -30.74 -16.64
CA LYS A 360 11.56 -31.44 -17.71
C LYS A 360 10.24 -30.78 -18.12
N TYR A 361 9.49 -30.23 -17.13
CA TYR A 361 8.27 -29.50 -17.41
C TYR A 361 8.57 -28.23 -18.22
N ILE A 362 9.53 -27.41 -17.76
CA ILE A 362 9.93 -26.18 -18.46
C ILE A 362 10.41 -26.47 -19.88
N GLU A 363 11.27 -27.47 -20.05
CA GLU A 363 11.77 -27.92 -21.37
C GLU A 363 10.62 -28.36 -22.29
N GLY A 364 9.65 -29.09 -21.76
CA GLY A 364 8.46 -29.52 -22.50
C GLY A 364 7.56 -28.36 -22.91
N ALA A 365 7.37 -27.40 -22.04
CA ALA A 365 6.57 -26.20 -22.29
C ALA A 365 7.22 -25.28 -23.34
N THR A 366 8.55 -25.17 -23.34
CA THR A 366 9.30 -24.35 -24.30
C THR A 366 9.47 -24.98 -25.67
N LYS A 367 9.51 -26.33 -25.75
CA LYS A 367 9.67 -27.06 -27.03
C LYS A 367 8.40 -27.13 -27.89
N LYS A 368 7.22 -27.12 -27.28
CA LYS A 368 5.95 -27.26 -28.02
C LYS A 368 5.57 -26.05 -28.85
N GLY A 369 6.31 -24.95 -28.73
CA GLY A 369 5.93 -23.66 -29.25
C GLY A 369 4.73 -23.09 -28.44
N PRO A 370 4.68 -21.81 -28.25
CA PRO A 370 3.54 -21.22 -27.53
C PRO A 370 2.27 -21.37 -28.37
N PRO A 371 1.09 -21.54 -27.75
CA PRO A 371 -0.18 -21.18 -28.35
C PRO A 371 -0.11 -19.75 -28.90
N GLU A 372 -1.10 -19.34 -29.63
CA GLU A 372 -1.14 -17.97 -30.16
C GLU A 372 -0.81 -16.96 -29.05
N LYS A 373 0.17 -16.10 -29.33
CA LYS A 373 0.71 -15.15 -28.34
C LYS A 373 -0.44 -14.26 -27.83
N ASN A 374 -0.54 -14.15 -26.52
CA ASN A 374 -1.61 -13.46 -25.78
C ASN A 374 -2.98 -14.19 -25.76
N SER A 375 -3.07 -15.43 -26.24
CA SER A 375 -4.27 -16.23 -25.98
C SER A 375 -4.35 -16.59 -24.48
N PRO A 376 -5.55 -16.89 -23.92
CA PRO A 376 -5.68 -17.36 -22.54
C PRO A 376 -4.80 -18.57 -22.24
N GLU A 377 -4.72 -19.54 -23.16
CA GLU A 377 -3.90 -20.74 -23.02
C GLU A 377 -2.40 -20.42 -22.98
N TYR A 378 -1.95 -19.43 -23.77
CA TYR A 378 -0.56 -18.95 -23.72
C TYR A 378 -0.24 -18.34 -22.37
N ASN A 379 -1.12 -17.46 -21.86
CA ASN A 379 -0.94 -16.81 -20.57
C ASN A 379 -0.91 -17.85 -19.44
N GLU A 380 -1.84 -18.79 -19.43
CA GLU A 380 -1.88 -19.86 -18.43
C GLU A 380 -0.62 -20.74 -18.43
N GLN A 381 -0.13 -21.11 -19.61
CA GLN A 381 1.10 -21.91 -19.75
C GLN A 381 2.33 -21.12 -19.29
N ARG A 382 2.45 -19.85 -19.70
CA ARG A 382 3.53 -18.96 -19.26
C ARG A 382 3.54 -18.82 -17.73
N ASP A 383 2.38 -18.58 -17.16
CA ASP A 383 2.23 -18.35 -15.72
C ASP A 383 2.59 -19.60 -14.90
N LEU A 384 2.25 -20.80 -15.41
CA LEU A 384 2.65 -22.06 -14.78
C LEU A 384 4.17 -22.29 -14.88
N VAL A 385 4.80 -21.86 -15.98
CA VAL A 385 6.27 -21.86 -16.11
C VAL A 385 6.89 -20.91 -15.08
N LEU A 386 6.32 -19.72 -14.86
CA LEU A 386 6.80 -18.77 -13.85
C LEU A 386 6.68 -19.34 -12.43
N ASP A 387 5.54 -19.96 -12.07
CA ASP A 387 5.35 -20.66 -10.80
C ASP A 387 6.40 -21.78 -10.63
N THR A 388 6.70 -22.48 -11.71
CA THR A 388 7.71 -23.57 -11.72
C THR A 388 9.12 -23.03 -11.50
N LEU A 389 9.47 -21.91 -12.12
CA LEU A 389 10.76 -21.23 -11.95
C LEU A 389 10.93 -20.72 -10.52
N GLU A 390 9.89 -20.22 -9.89
CA GLU A 390 9.92 -19.77 -8.49
C GLU A 390 10.30 -20.93 -7.56
N VAL A 391 9.61 -22.08 -7.69
CA VAL A 391 9.92 -23.29 -6.89
C VAL A 391 11.33 -23.79 -7.16
N LEU A 392 11.78 -23.71 -8.42
CA LEU A 392 13.11 -24.13 -8.81
C LEU A 392 14.19 -23.25 -8.16
N GLY A 393 14.01 -21.94 -8.12
CA GLY A 393 14.91 -21.01 -7.45
C GLY A 393 15.01 -21.26 -5.94
N GLU A 394 13.89 -21.59 -5.29
CA GLU A 394 13.86 -21.92 -3.85
C GLU A 394 14.50 -23.28 -3.52
N SER A 395 14.63 -24.18 -4.50
CA SER A 395 15.19 -25.53 -4.30
C SER A 395 16.66 -25.52 -3.88
N LYS A 396 17.41 -24.47 -4.23
CA LYS A 396 18.86 -24.30 -3.98
C LYS A 396 19.71 -25.46 -4.53
N ASP A 397 19.28 -26.07 -5.62
CA ASP A 397 19.94 -27.20 -6.25
C ASP A 397 20.90 -26.73 -7.36
N LYS A 398 22.15 -27.24 -7.33
CA LYS A 398 23.16 -26.88 -8.35
C LYS A 398 22.83 -27.36 -9.76
N THR A 399 22.06 -28.44 -9.91
CA THR A 399 21.62 -28.94 -11.22
C THR A 399 20.67 -27.93 -11.88
N ALA A 400 19.80 -27.29 -11.08
CA ALA A 400 18.95 -26.20 -11.52
C ALA A 400 19.74 -25.03 -12.09
N GLN A 401 20.87 -24.66 -11.46
CA GLN A 401 21.73 -23.59 -11.92
C GLN A 401 22.20 -23.81 -13.37
N SER A 402 22.77 -24.97 -13.67
CA SER A 402 23.30 -25.28 -15.02
C SER A 402 22.20 -25.22 -16.09
N ALA A 403 21.00 -25.70 -15.76
CA ALA A 403 19.87 -25.65 -16.67
C ALA A 403 19.36 -24.23 -16.90
N LEU A 404 19.25 -23.40 -15.85
CA LEU A 404 18.86 -22.00 -15.96
C LEU A 404 19.87 -21.18 -16.75
N LEU A 405 21.18 -21.44 -16.58
CA LEU A 405 22.23 -20.82 -17.41
C LEU A 405 22.11 -21.22 -18.89
N ALA A 406 21.84 -22.48 -19.16
CA ALA A 406 21.61 -22.94 -20.55
C ALA A 406 20.37 -22.28 -21.18
N MET A 407 19.32 -21.97 -20.40
CA MET A 407 18.17 -21.20 -20.88
C MET A 407 18.55 -19.76 -21.22
N ILE A 408 19.39 -19.12 -20.40
CA ILE A 408 19.91 -17.79 -20.67
C ILE A 408 20.74 -17.78 -21.96
N ASP A 409 21.65 -18.76 -22.14
CA ASP A 409 22.48 -18.87 -23.34
C ASP A 409 21.61 -19.11 -24.60
N ALA A 410 20.56 -19.93 -24.48
CA ALA A 410 19.62 -20.16 -25.58
C ALA A 410 18.81 -18.90 -25.95
N ALA A 411 18.53 -18.06 -25.00
CA ALA A 411 17.79 -16.79 -25.21
C ALA A 411 18.63 -15.70 -25.88
N GLN A 412 19.96 -15.84 -25.92
CA GLN A 412 20.85 -14.94 -26.65
C GLN A 412 20.87 -15.23 -28.14
N ASP A 413 20.35 -16.38 -28.59
CA ASP A 413 20.21 -16.70 -30.00
C ASP A 413 19.09 -15.85 -30.63
N PRO A 414 19.41 -14.94 -31.58
CA PRO A 414 18.40 -14.05 -32.17
C PRO A 414 17.33 -14.78 -32.98
N LYS A 415 17.53 -16.06 -33.29
CA LYS A 415 16.55 -16.92 -33.98
C LYS A 415 15.54 -17.55 -33.03
N LYS A 416 15.77 -17.47 -31.70
CA LYS A 416 14.88 -18.05 -30.70
C LYS A 416 14.10 -16.90 -30.02
N SER A 417 12.80 -16.90 -30.27
CA SER A 417 11.92 -15.99 -29.52
C SER A 417 11.69 -16.56 -28.13
N VAL A 418 12.20 -15.91 -27.09
CA VAL A 418 11.96 -16.24 -25.69
C VAL A 418 11.08 -15.19 -25.08
N ASP A 419 10.03 -15.60 -24.37
CA ASP A 419 9.17 -14.68 -23.63
C ASP A 419 9.99 -13.93 -22.57
N ALA A 420 9.90 -12.60 -22.55
CA ALA A 420 10.70 -11.75 -21.68
C ALA A 420 10.39 -11.96 -20.21
N LEU A 421 9.10 -12.20 -19.85
CA LEU A 421 8.70 -12.49 -18.48
C LEU A 421 9.24 -13.83 -18.00
N VAL A 422 9.20 -14.87 -18.87
CA VAL A 422 9.82 -16.18 -18.56
C VAL A 422 11.31 -16.01 -18.32
N MET A 423 12.00 -15.23 -19.16
CA MET A 423 13.43 -14.97 -18.96
C MET A 423 13.72 -14.20 -17.68
N ALA A 424 12.91 -13.20 -17.33
CA ALA A 424 13.01 -12.53 -16.04
C ALA A 424 12.82 -13.50 -14.88
N GLY A 425 11.87 -14.44 -14.98
CA GLY A 425 11.67 -15.52 -14.02
C GLY A 425 12.89 -16.44 -13.90
N VAL A 426 13.54 -16.80 -15.02
CA VAL A 426 14.80 -17.58 -15.03
C VAL A 426 15.90 -16.83 -14.27
N ILE A 427 16.08 -15.54 -14.55
CA ILE A 427 17.08 -14.70 -13.91
C ILE A 427 16.80 -14.58 -12.41
N GLN A 428 15.54 -14.43 -12.02
CA GLN A 428 15.13 -14.36 -10.62
C GLN A 428 15.38 -15.68 -9.89
N ALA A 429 15.01 -16.82 -10.50
CA ALA A 429 15.28 -18.14 -9.94
C ALA A 429 16.78 -18.35 -9.76
N LEU A 430 17.59 -17.96 -10.74
CA LEU A 430 19.04 -18.01 -10.67
C LEU A 430 19.59 -17.14 -9.53
N GLY A 431 19.04 -15.93 -9.33
CA GLY A 431 19.42 -15.03 -8.24
C GLY A 431 19.07 -15.53 -6.84
N GLN A 432 18.13 -16.47 -6.71
CA GLN A 432 17.79 -17.12 -5.44
C GLN A 432 18.72 -18.30 -5.09
N LEU A 433 19.38 -18.89 -6.08
CA LEU A 433 20.35 -19.95 -5.88
C LEU A 433 21.65 -19.34 -5.32
N THR A 434 21.76 -19.21 -4.01
CA THR A 434 22.95 -18.71 -3.32
C THR A 434 24.14 -19.70 -3.45
N ASP A 435 25.37 -19.22 -3.45
CA ASP A 435 26.61 -20.01 -3.63
C ASP A 435 26.99 -20.33 -5.09
N MET A 436 26.69 -19.46 -5.97
CA MET A 436 26.96 -19.66 -7.39
C MET A 436 28.35 -19.16 -7.79
N GLY A 437 29.08 -20.00 -8.52
CA GLY A 437 30.40 -19.68 -9.07
C GLY A 437 30.43 -18.42 -9.94
N ALA A 438 31.59 -18.05 -10.48
CA ALA A 438 31.76 -16.80 -11.24
C ALA A 438 30.94 -16.74 -12.55
N ASP A 439 30.63 -17.88 -13.15
CA ASP A 439 30.06 -17.96 -14.52
C ASP A 439 28.68 -17.30 -14.67
N TRP A 440 27.77 -17.45 -13.70
CA TRP A 440 26.45 -16.84 -13.79
C TRP A 440 26.51 -15.31 -13.71
N ARG A 441 27.45 -14.80 -12.94
CA ARG A 441 27.63 -13.36 -12.74
C ARG A 441 28.02 -12.67 -14.03
N THR A 442 28.96 -13.25 -14.78
CA THR A 442 29.36 -12.73 -16.09
C THR A 442 28.19 -12.68 -17.07
N ARG A 443 27.32 -13.71 -17.04
CA ARG A 443 26.11 -13.71 -17.87
C ARG A 443 25.11 -12.65 -17.46
N LEU A 444 24.89 -12.46 -16.15
CA LEU A 444 24.01 -11.41 -15.65
C LEU A 444 24.55 -9.99 -15.93
N GLU A 445 25.89 -9.80 -15.89
CA GLU A 445 26.51 -8.53 -16.30
C GLU A 445 26.16 -8.20 -17.76
N ALA A 446 26.22 -9.19 -18.67
CA ALA A 446 25.81 -9.00 -20.06
C ALA A 446 24.30 -8.69 -20.20
N LEU A 447 23.45 -9.35 -19.40
CA LEU A 447 22.00 -9.12 -19.41
C LEU A 447 21.57 -7.80 -18.74
N ALA A 448 22.39 -7.24 -17.87
CA ALA A 448 22.12 -5.96 -17.23
C ALA A 448 22.08 -4.76 -18.19
N VAL A 449 22.51 -4.97 -19.45
CA VAL A 449 22.44 -4.00 -20.55
C VAL A 449 21.57 -4.49 -21.72
N ASP A 450 20.74 -5.54 -21.51
CA ASP A 450 19.83 -6.05 -22.53
C ASP A 450 18.80 -5.00 -22.95
N LYS A 451 18.40 -5.02 -24.21
CA LYS A 451 17.38 -4.09 -24.75
C LYS A 451 15.98 -4.39 -24.19
N ARG A 452 15.71 -5.63 -23.80
CA ARG A 452 14.45 -6.05 -23.20
C ARG A 452 14.43 -5.64 -21.73
N GLU A 453 13.44 -4.82 -21.38
CA GLU A 453 13.32 -4.18 -20.05
C GLU A 453 13.30 -5.24 -18.93
N GLU A 454 12.43 -6.23 -19.04
CA GLU A 454 12.23 -7.25 -18.00
C GLU A 454 13.51 -8.05 -17.71
N ILE A 455 14.30 -8.32 -18.74
CA ILE A 455 15.58 -9.03 -18.63
C ILE A 455 16.62 -8.15 -17.96
N ARG A 456 16.77 -6.91 -18.43
CA ARG A 456 17.69 -5.94 -17.90
C ARG A 456 17.42 -5.69 -16.41
N ASN A 457 16.15 -5.40 -16.08
CA ASN A 457 15.74 -5.11 -14.71
C ASN A 457 15.94 -6.31 -13.78
N GLY A 458 15.59 -7.51 -14.23
CA GLY A 458 15.84 -8.75 -13.50
C GLY A 458 17.32 -8.98 -13.21
N ALA A 459 18.20 -8.74 -14.19
CA ALA A 459 19.64 -8.89 -14.04
C ALA A 459 20.24 -7.87 -13.05
N LEU A 460 19.86 -6.59 -13.15
CA LEU A 460 20.30 -5.54 -12.22
C LEU A 460 19.92 -5.89 -10.78
N LEU A 461 18.68 -6.31 -10.56
CA LEU A 461 18.20 -6.71 -9.23
C LEU A 461 18.94 -7.94 -8.68
N ALA A 462 19.18 -8.96 -9.52
CA ALA A 462 19.90 -10.16 -9.11
C ALA A 462 21.37 -9.87 -8.74
N LEU A 463 22.04 -9.02 -9.53
CA LEU A 463 23.40 -8.56 -9.24
C LEU A 463 23.48 -7.78 -7.92
N GLY A 464 22.54 -6.87 -7.68
CA GLY A 464 22.46 -6.12 -6.42
C GLY A 464 22.24 -7.03 -5.21
N LYS A 465 21.31 -7.97 -5.28
CA LYS A 465 21.05 -8.95 -4.21
C LYS A 465 22.24 -9.85 -3.88
N SER A 466 23.21 -9.99 -4.80
CA SER A 466 24.45 -10.74 -4.50
C SER A 466 25.31 -10.09 -3.41
N GLY A 467 25.09 -8.80 -3.10
CA GLY A 467 25.86 -8.03 -2.10
C GLY A 467 27.30 -7.75 -2.50
N ASP A 468 27.71 -8.09 -3.74
CA ASP A 468 29.09 -7.93 -4.20
C ASP A 468 29.33 -6.48 -4.65
N LYS A 469 30.20 -5.76 -3.93
CA LYS A 469 30.54 -4.35 -4.17
C LYS A 469 31.00 -4.04 -5.59
N LYS A 470 31.56 -5.03 -6.30
CA LYS A 470 32.02 -4.83 -7.68
C LYS A 470 30.92 -4.42 -8.63
N TYR A 471 29.63 -4.68 -8.29
CA TYR A 471 28.48 -4.33 -9.13
C TYR A 471 27.93 -2.93 -8.86
N VAL A 472 28.38 -2.28 -7.78
CA VAL A 472 27.92 -0.92 -7.48
C VAL A 472 28.15 0.06 -8.64
N PRO A 473 29.30 0.07 -9.35
CA PRO A 473 29.49 0.94 -10.51
C PRO A 473 28.52 0.65 -11.68
N LEU A 474 28.22 -0.61 -11.95
CA LEU A 474 27.24 -1.02 -12.97
C LEU A 474 25.84 -0.52 -12.61
N LEU A 475 25.42 -0.77 -11.36
CA LEU A 475 24.12 -0.33 -10.86
C LEU A 475 24.02 1.20 -10.83
N ALA A 476 25.09 1.90 -10.44
CA ALA A 476 25.14 3.37 -10.47
C ALA A 476 24.99 3.93 -11.89
N THR A 477 25.60 3.27 -12.88
CA THR A 477 25.43 3.64 -14.30
C THR A 477 23.96 3.45 -14.73
N ALA A 478 23.32 2.37 -14.32
CA ALA A 478 21.93 2.09 -14.64
C ALA A 478 20.93 3.09 -13.99
N LEU A 479 21.31 3.81 -12.92
CA LEU A 479 20.52 4.92 -12.38
C LEU A 479 20.34 6.07 -13.39
N SER A 480 21.13 6.12 -14.46
CA SER A 480 21.01 7.16 -15.51
C SER A 480 20.25 6.67 -16.74
N HIS A 481 19.64 5.49 -16.69
CA HIS A 481 18.88 4.95 -17.81
C HIS A 481 17.62 5.79 -18.08
N GLU A 482 17.20 5.87 -19.34
CA GLU A 482 16.00 6.60 -19.74
C GLU A 482 14.73 5.98 -19.14
N ASP A 483 14.61 4.63 -19.13
CA ASP A 483 13.49 3.92 -18.54
C ASP A 483 13.49 4.06 -17.01
N TRP A 484 12.40 4.58 -16.46
CA TRP A 484 12.25 4.74 -15.00
C TRP A 484 12.30 3.40 -14.26
N SER A 485 11.74 2.33 -14.82
CA SER A 485 11.74 1.00 -14.22
C SER A 485 13.16 0.41 -14.11
N THR A 486 14.04 0.71 -15.06
CA THR A 486 15.45 0.33 -15.01
C THR A 486 16.18 1.10 -13.92
N ARG A 487 15.94 2.41 -13.78
CA ARG A 487 16.48 3.19 -12.66
C ARG A 487 16.01 2.65 -11.33
N TYR A 488 14.73 2.23 -11.27
CA TYR A 488 14.16 1.65 -10.05
C TYR A 488 14.78 0.29 -9.72
N ALA A 489 14.98 -0.60 -10.71
CA ALA A 489 15.66 -1.87 -10.51
C ALA A 489 17.12 -1.68 -10.04
N ALA A 490 17.81 -0.66 -10.57
CA ALA A 490 19.15 -0.29 -10.11
C ALA A 490 19.15 0.25 -8.67
N LEU A 491 18.17 1.08 -8.31
CA LEU A 491 17.94 1.56 -6.93
C LEU A 491 17.75 0.39 -5.97
N ASP A 492 16.83 -0.54 -6.28
CA ASP A 492 16.57 -1.73 -5.47
C ASP A 492 17.85 -2.60 -5.33
N GLY A 493 18.61 -2.72 -6.41
CA GLY A 493 19.87 -3.44 -6.41
C GLY A 493 20.93 -2.78 -5.51
N LEU A 494 21.06 -1.47 -5.57
CA LEU A 494 21.98 -0.69 -4.71
C LEU A 494 21.54 -0.76 -3.24
N GLU A 495 20.25 -0.63 -2.97
CA GLU A 495 19.74 -0.80 -1.60
C GLU A 495 20.02 -2.21 -1.07
N ALA A 496 19.76 -3.25 -1.87
CA ALA A 496 20.01 -4.64 -1.49
C ALA A 496 21.50 -4.93 -1.23
N SER A 497 22.43 -4.24 -1.91
CA SER A 497 23.88 -4.39 -1.70
C SER A 497 24.35 -3.92 -0.33
N ARG A 498 23.59 -3.01 0.32
CA ARG A 498 23.87 -2.44 1.66
C ARG A 498 25.33 -2.01 1.83
N THR A 499 25.86 -1.26 0.88
CA THR A 499 27.25 -0.77 0.91
C THR A 499 27.31 0.76 1.03
N SER A 500 28.39 1.28 1.57
CA SER A 500 28.64 2.72 1.63
C SER A 500 28.67 3.34 0.24
N GLU A 501 29.30 2.64 -0.71
CA GLU A 501 29.44 3.06 -2.09
C GLU A 501 28.06 3.19 -2.76
N ALA A 502 27.13 2.30 -2.43
CA ALA A 502 25.74 2.38 -2.92
C ALA A 502 25.03 3.63 -2.39
N VAL A 503 25.19 3.94 -1.09
CA VAL A 503 24.63 5.18 -0.52
C VAL A 503 25.17 6.41 -1.25
N GLY A 504 26.47 6.46 -1.52
CA GLY A 504 27.09 7.55 -2.29
C GLY A 504 26.51 7.68 -3.70
N ALA A 505 26.33 6.57 -4.41
CA ALA A 505 25.72 6.56 -5.74
C ALA A 505 24.27 7.09 -5.73
N LEU A 506 23.48 6.69 -4.74
CA LEU A 506 22.09 7.15 -4.57
C LEU A 506 22.05 8.66 -4.28
N VAL A 507 22.88 9.16 -3.35
CA VAL A 507 22.95 10.59 -3.03
C VAL A 507 23.36 11.43 -4.24
N ALA A 508 24.34 10.96 -5.03
CA ALA A 508 24.81 11.64 -6.22
C ALA A 508 23.72 11.82 -7.30
N ARG A 509 22.74 10.92 -7.32
CA ARG A 509 21.65 10.93 -8.31
C ARG A 509 20.47 11.84 -7.92
N LEU A 510 20.28 12.20 -6.67
CA LEU A 510 19.07 12.83 -6.14
C LEU A 510 18.62 14.10 -6.89
N ASP A 511 19.55 14.95 -7.39
CA ASP A 511 19.19 16.17 -8.12
C ASP A 511 18.43 15.94 -9.43
N GLN A 512 18.50 14.74 -9.96
CA GLN A 512 17.95 14.41 -11.28
C GLN A 512 16.63 13.62 -11.16
N GLU A 513 16.21 13.30 -9.94
CA GLU A 513 14.99 12.57 -9.70
C GLU A 513 13.90 13.48 -9.11
N THR A 514 12.65 13.21 -9.49
CA THR A 514 11.48 13.98 -9.06
C THR A 514 10.33 13.03 -8.72
N GLY A 515 9.26 13.54 -8.11
CA GLY A 515 8.03 12.80 -7.87
C GLY A 515 8.25 11.51 -7.08
N LEU A 516 7.63 10.42 -7.54
CA LEU A 516 7.71 9.10 -6.91
C LEU A 516 9.15 8.57 -6.85
N MET A 517 9.94 8.78 -7.90
CA MET A 517 11.32 8.29 -7.92
C MET A 517 12.16 8.98 -6.84
N LEU A 518 12.08 10.31 -6.68
CA LEU A 518 12.77 11.02 -5.59
C LEU A 518 12.34 10.46 -4.22
N ALA A 519 11.04 10.23 -4.00
CA ALA A 519 10.55 9.66 -2.76
C ALA A 519 11.16 8.27 -2.51
N ARG A 520 11.22 7.41 -3.53
CA ARG A 520 11.81 6.07 -3.41
C ARG A 520 13.32 6.09 -3.13
N PHE A 521 14.07 7.00 -3.77
CA PHE A 521 15.48 7.20 -3.47
C PHE A 521 15.70 7.61 -2.03
N THR A 522 14.92 8.56 -1.55
CA THR A 522 15.05 9.07 -0.17
C THR A 522 14.58 8.05 0.86
N ASP A 523 13.58 7.23 0.54
CA ASP A 523 13.16 6.11 1.37
C ASP A 523 14.24 5.01 1.46
N ALA A 524 14.90 4.69 0.34
CA ALA A 524 16.02 3.75 0.33
C ALA A 524 17.22 4.29 1.14
N LEU A 525 17.54 5.57 0.97
CA LEU A 525 18.57 6.23 1.77
C LEU A 525 18.23 6.24 3.26
N PHE A 526 16.97 6.45 3.63
CA PHE A 526 16.52 6.32 5.01
C PHE A 526 16.72 4.88 5.54
N ARG A 527 16.31 3.86 4.76
CA ARG A 527 16.49 2.44 5.17
C ARG A 527 17.97 2.02 5.27
N LEU A 528 18.85 2.69 4.53
CA LEU A 528 20.29 2.44 4.62
C LEU A 528 20.98 3.24 5.72
N SER A 529 20.51 4.46 6.02
CA SER A 529 21.22 5.40 6.90
C SER A 529 20.51 5.72 8.21
N GLY A 530 19.20 5.55 8.30
CA GLY A 530 18.37 6.01 9.41
C GLY A 530 18.21 7.54 9.49
N LYS A 531 18.71 8.29 8.49
CA LYS A 531 18.66 9.77 8.52
C LYS A 531 17.30 10.26 7.99
N PRO A 532 16.56 11.08 8.74
CA PRO A 532 15.19 11.48 8.41
C PRO A 532 15.11 12.73 7.51
N PHE A 533 15.93 12.79 6.45
CA PHE A 533 15.99 14.00 5.60
C PHE A 533 14.93 14.04 4.52
N ARG A 534 14.22 12.92 4.28
CA ARG A 534 13.11 12.83 3.31
C ARG A 534 13.50 13.39 1.94
N ASN A 535 12.60 14.15 1.30
CA ASN A 535 12.86 14.71 -0.04
C ASN A 535 13.78 15.95 -0.04
N SER A 536 14.45 16.25 1.08
CA SER A 536 15.41 17.35 1.13
C SER A 536 16.74 16.95 0.51
N VAL A 537 16.87 17.11 -0.80
CA VAL A 537 18.11 16.84 -1.54
C VAL A 537 19.33 17.56 -0.96
N PRO A 538 19.24 18.87 -0.58
CA PRO A 538 20.37 19.54 0.06
C PRO A 538 20.82 18.90 1.37
N ALA A 539 19.86 18.45 2.21
CA ALA A 539 20.18 17.81 3.48
C ALA A 539 20.93 16.49 3.27
N TRP A 540 20.50 15.66 2.30
CA TRP A 540 21.18 14.41 1.94
C TRP A 540 22.61 14.66 1.45
N LYS A 541 22.83 15.66 0.58
CA LYS A 541 24.15 16.00 0.05
C LYS A 541 25.09 16.51 1.12
N ASN A 542 24.64 17.49 1.92
CA ASN A 542 25.44 18.05 3.01
C ASN A 542 25.85 16.96 4.04
N TRP A 543 24.91 16.09 4.37
CA TRP A 543 25.23 14.96 5.26
C TRP A 543 26.27 14.03 4.66
N TRP A 544 26.13 13.67 3.38
CA TRP A 544 27.08 12.78 2.70
C TRP A 544 28.47 13.38 2.57
N GLU A 545 28.58 14.67 2.29
CA GLU A 545 29.85 15.37 2.25
C GLU A 545 30.57 15.38 3.60
N GLN A 546 29.80 15.50 4.69
CA GLN A 546 30.36 15.58 6.06
C GLN A 546 30.63 14.21 6.68
N GLU A 547 29.72 13.28 6.56
CA GLU A 547 29.71 12.00 7.27
C GLU A 547 29.89 10.78 6.34
N GLY A 548 29.85 10.93 5.01
CA GLY A 548 29.90 9.82 4.05
C GLY A 548 31.20 9.01 4.08
N LYS A 549 32.33 9.65 4.44
CA LYS A 549 33.62 8.99 4.54
C LYS A 549 33.63 8.02 5.72
N GLY A 550 33.70 6.72 5.42
CA GLY A 550 33.67 5.66 6.45
C GLY A 550 32.28 5.29 6.96
N PHE A 551 31.22 5.86 6.37
CA PHE A 551 29.85 5.52 6.71
C PHE A 551 29.57 4.01 6.48
N GLN A 552 28.80 3.40 7.38
CA GLN A 552 28.30 2.04 7.23
C GLN A 552 26.76 2.05 7.34
N PRO A 553 26.04 1.31 6.47
CA PRO A 553 24.61 1.18 6.58
C PRO A 553 24.14 0.60 7.92
N ILE A 554 23.06 1.15 8.47
CA ILE A 554 22.51 0.75 9.77
C ILE A 554 22.01 -0.69 9.77
N SER A 555 21.95 -1.31 10.95
CA SER A 555 21.40 -2.67 11.09
C SER A 555 19.88 -2.70 10.89
N ALA A 556 19.31 -3.87 10.54
CA ALA A 556 17.87 -4.04 10.45
C ALA A 556 17.15 -3.80 11.81
N ALA A 557 17.81 -4.15 12.92
CA ALA A 557 17.26 -3.93 14.26
C ALA A 557 17.18 -2.44 14.62
N ASP A 558 18.19 -1.65 14.23
CA ASP A 558 18.18 -0.20 14.47
C ASP A 558 17.19 0.51 13.52
N LEU A 559 17.07 0.04 12.28
CA LEU A 559 16.09 0.55 11.33
C LEU A 559 14.66 0.41 11.88
N SER A 560 14.30 -0.75 12.43
CA SER A 560 12.93 -1.00 12.93
C SER A 560 12.52 -0.03 14.05
N LYS A 561 13.46 0.40 14.88
CA LYS A 561 13.20 1.42 15.92
C LYS A 561 12.94 2.80 15.33
N LEU A 562 13.68 3.16 14.27
CA LEU A 562 13.58 4.47 13.61
C LEU A 562 12.35 4.57 12.71
N GLN A 563 11.88 3.46 12.14
CA GLN A 563 10.71 3.44 11.25
C GLN A 563 9.44 3.93 11.94
N ALA A 564 9.20 3.52 13.17
CA ALA A 564 8.02 3.97 13.93
C ALA A 564 8.05 5.49 14.18
N GLU A 565 9.23 6.02 14.52
CA GLU A 565 9.42 7.47 14.72
C GLU A 565 9.27 8.25 13.40
N GLU A 566 9.77 7.69 12.30
CA GLU A 566 9.68 8.34 10.99
C GLU A 566 8.26 8.34 10.46
N GLU A 567 7.47 7.29 10.69
CA GLU A 567 6.05 7.28 10.32
C GLU A 567 5.27 8.39 11.03
N VAL A 568 5.51 8.57 12.33
CA VAL A 568 4.94 9.71 13.07
C VAL A 568 5.38 11.06 12.49
N ARG A 569 6.64 11.19 12.08
CA ARG A 569 7.12 12.41 11.41
C ARG A 569 6.54 12.60 10.03
N ARG A 570 6.34 11.49 9.26
CA ARG A 570 5.74 11.52 7.93
C ARG A 570 4.30 12.01 7.95
N LEU A 571 3.54 11.62 8.95
CA LEU A 571 2.18 12.11 9.17
C LEU A 571 2.14 13.63 9.42
N LYS A 572 3.22 14.22 9.95
CA LYS A 572 3.33 15.66 10.21
C LYS A 572 3.74 16.50 9.01
N GLN A 573 4.30 15.91 7.97
CA GLN A 573 4.72 16.67 6.78
C GLN A 573 3.58 16.79 5.77
N ILE A 574 3.33 18.01 5.45
CA ILE A 574 2.29 18.48 4.59
C ILE A 574 2.91 18.88 3.26
N THR A 575 2.62 18.13 2.20
CA THR A 575 3.10 18.43 0.85
C THR A 575 1.96 18.93 -0.04
N LYS A 576 2.26 19.83 -0.98
CA LYS A 576 1.37 20.32 -2.04
C LYS A 576 1.10 19.24 -3.09
N THR A 577 0.81 18.02 -2.71
CA THR A 577 0.70 16.88 -3.63
C THR A 577 -0.76 16.74 -4.05
N PRO A 578 -1.07 16.58 -5.35
CA PRO A 578 -2.40 16.22 -5.82
C PRO A 578 -2.93 14.98 -5.10
N THR A 579 -4.25 14.86 -4.95
CA THR A 579 -4.86 13.69 -4.32
C THR A 579 -6.01 13.16 -5.17
N PHE A 580 -6.25 11.84 -5.07
CA PHE A 580 -7.45 11.20 -5.58
C PHE A 580 -8.13 10.49 -4.41
N PHE A 581 -9.33 10.90 -4.06
CA PHE A 581 -10.00 10.50 -2.81
C PHE A 581 -9.11 10.64 -1.57
N GLY A 582 -8.30 11.71 -1.50
CA GLY A 582 -7.36 11.98 -0.41
C GLY A 582 -6.12 11.06 -0.38
N VAL A 583 -5.95 10.14 -1.33
CA VAL A 583 -4.71 9.39 -1.52
C VAL A 583 -3.75 10.25 -2.36
N ARG A 584 -2.57 10.54 -1.83
CA ARG A 584 -1.59 11.42 -2.48
C ARG A 584 -1.05 10.83 -3.79
N ILE A 585 -0.96 11.65 -4.82
CA ILE A 585 -0.34 11.32 -6.10
C ILE A 585 1.08 11.84 -6.08
N LEU A 586 2.04 10.99 -5.75
CA LEU A 586 3.47 11.32 -5.76
C LEU A 586 4.09 11.16 -7.15
N SER A 587 3.41 10.44 -8.02
CA SER A 587 3.89 10.10 -9.36
C SER A 587 3.54 11.16 -10.39
N HIS A 588 4.40 11.26 -11.40
CA HIS A 588 4.11 11.97 -12.65
C HIS A 588 3.72 11.02 -13.80
N ARG A 589 3.42 9.72 -13.52
CA ARG A 589 3.16 8.67 -14.55
C ARG A 589 2.02 7.78 -14.08
N VAL A 590 0.78 8.26 -14.21
CA VAL A 590 -0.38 7.72 -13.50
C VAL A 590 -1.44 7.18 -14.47
N ILE A 591 -1.96 5.99 -14.20
CA ILE A 591 -3.21 5.49 -14.79
C ILE A 591 -4.31 5.46 -13.73
N PHE A 592 -5.47 6.03 -14.08
CA PHE A 592 -6.69 5.92 -13.30
C PHE A 592 -7.58 4.84 -13.91
N ILE A 593 -7.89 3.80 -13.14
CA ILE A 593 -8.80 2.72 -13.52
C ILE A 593 -10.11 2.95 -12.76
N LEU A 594 -11.20 3.15 -13.49
CA LEU A 594 -12.54 3.39 -12.92
C LEU A 594 -13.50 2.26 -13.26
N ASP A 595 -14.15 1.75 -12.23
CA ASP A 595 -15.34 0.92 -12.35
C ASP A 595 -16.53 1.75 -12.85
N VAL A 596 -17.14 1.29 -13.92
CA VAL A 596 -18.40 1.85 -14.43
C VAL A 596 -19.48 0.75 -14.53
N SER A 597 -19.37 -0.31 -13.73
CA SER A 597 -20.34 -1.40 -13.65
C SER A 597 -21.72 -0.92 -13.16
N GLY A 598 -22.71 -1.79 -13.26
CA GLY A 598 -24.10 -1.46 -12.90
C GLY A 598 -24.30 -1.00 -11.47
N SER A 599 -23.53 -1.54 -10.51
CA SER A 599 -23.56 -1.17 -9.09
C SER A 599 -23.13 0.29 -8.84
N MET A 600 -22.30 0.87 -9.72
CA MET A 600 -21.91 2.28 -9.64
C MET A 600 -23.09 3.25 -9.86
N SER A 601 -24.25 2.78 -10.30
CA SER A 601 -25.51 3.57 -10.33
C SER A 601 -26.14 3.71 -8.94
N GLU A 602 -25.78 2.87 -7.98
CA GLU A 602 -26.31 2.94 -6.63
C GLU A 602 -25.92 4.26 -5.94
N THR A 603 -26.84 4.74 -5.11
CA THR A 603 -26.63 5.99 -4.38
C THR A 603 -25.66 5.77 -3.24
N LEU A 604 -24.57 6.51 -3.23
CA LEU A 604 -23.72 6.63 -2.06
C LEU A 604 -24.51 7.36 -0.97
N ARG A 605 -24.71 6.69 0.15
CA ARG A 605 -25.56 7.19 1.25
C ARG A 605 -24.75 7.93 2.31
N SER A 606 -23.59 8.43 1.96
CA SER A 606 -22.78 9.22 2.87
C SER A 606 -23.16 10.69 2.78
N GLU A 607 -23.01 11.40 3.89
CA GLU A 607 -23.11 12.87 3.92
C GLU A 607 -22.06 13.55 3.02
N TYR A 608 -21.14 12.78 2.48
CA TYR A 608 -20.18 13.12 1.44
C TYR A 608 -20.84 13.79 0.22
N VAL A 609 -22.10 13.48 -0.01
CA VAL A 609 -22.84 13.90 -1.21
C VAL A 609 -24.02 14.81 -0.85
N GLY A 610 -24.14 15.20 0.41
CA GLY A 610 -25.28 15.96 0.92
C GLY A 610 -26.51 15.08 1.19
N LYS A 611 -27.56 15.66 1.80
CA LYS A 611 -28.77 14.96 2.25
C LYS A 611 -29.53 14.19 1.15
N THR A 612 -29.24 14.44 -0.11
CA THR A 612 -29.95 13.82 -1.26
C THR A 612 -29.22 12.61 -1.82
N GLY A 613 -27.97 12.32 -1.43
CA GLY A 613 -27.14 11.26 -2.02
C GLY A 613 -26.84 11.50 -3.52
N LYS A 614 -25.75 10.93 -4.03
CA LYS A 614 -25.42 10.91 -5.46
C LYS A 614 -25.07 9.49 -5.89
N PRO A 615 -25.30 9.10 -7.15
CA PRO A 615 -24.75 7.87 -7.67
C PRO A 615 -23.24 7.77 -7.46
N ARG A 616 -22.72 6.59 -7.13
CA ARG A 616 -21.28 6.34 -6.94
C ARG A 616 -20.48 6.81 -8.15
N ILE A 617 -21.00 6.57 -9.36
CA ILE A 617 -20.36 7.01 -10.61
C ILE A 617 -20.20 8.53 -10.67
N ASP A 618 -21.18 9.32 -10.23
CA ASP A 618 -21.10 10.77 -10.28
C ASP A 618 -20.08 11.32 -9.30
N VAL A 619 -19.93 10.68 -8.12
CA VAL A 619 -18.88 11.00 -7.15
C VAL A 619 -17.51 10.68 -7.73
N ALA A 620 -17.33 9.51 -8.33
CA ALA A 620 -16.08 9.11 -8.96
C ALA A 620 -15.67 10.06 -10.09
N LYS A 621 -16.64 10.46 -10.94
CA LYS A 621 -16.43 11.44 -12.03
C LYS A 621 -16.00 12.81 -11.49
N GLN A 622 -16.65 13.29 -10.46
CA GLN A 622 -16.36 14.59 -9.85
C GLN A 622 -14.96 14.59 -9.25
N GLU A 623 -14.60 13.56 -8.46
CA GLU A 623 -13.30 13.43 -7.83
C GLU A 623 -12.17 13.28 -8.86
N LEU A 624 -12.39 12.46 -9.91
CA LEU A 624 -11.39 12.33 -10.97
C LEU A 624 -11.20 13.63 -11.75
N ALA A 625 -12.26 14.36 -12.05
CA ALA A 625 -12.15 15.66 -12.70
C ALA A 625 -11.37 16.67 -11.85
N THR A 626 -11.64 16.71 -10.54
CA THR A 626 -10.89 17.55 -9.57
C THR A 626 -9.44 17.13 -9.49
N CYS A 627 -9.18 15.84 -9.45
CA CYS A 627 -7.83 15.28 -9.45
C CYS A 627 -7.05 15.69 -10.71
N ILE A 628 -7.64 15.52 -11.90
CA ILE A 628 -7.04 15.92 -13.18
C ILE A 628 -6.72 17.43 -13.18
N ASP A 629 -7.60 18.27 -12.60
CA ASP A 629 -7.34 19.71 -12.47
C ASP A 629 -6.12 20.04 -11.61
N SER A 630 -5.77 19.18 -10.68
CA SER A 630 -4.68 19.37 -9.72
C SER A 630 -3.36 18.72 -10.13
N LEU A 631 -3.32 17.93 -11.22
CA LEU A 631 -2.08 17.29 -11.69
C LEU A 631 -1.02 18.34 -12.07
N GLU A 632 0.23 17.99 -11.85
CA GLU A 632 1.35 18.86 -12.14
C GLU A 632 1.65 18.92 -13.67
N PRO A 633 2.22 20.01 -14.20
CA PRO A 633 2.43 20.18 -15.64
C PRO A 633 3.30 19.11 -16.32
N GLN A 634 4.16 18.43 -15.56
CA GLN A 634 5.03 17.36 -16.04
C GLN A 634 4.37 15.97 -15.97
N SER A 635 3.11 15.89 -15.56
CA SER A 635 2.42 14.62 -15.42
C SER A 635 2.11 13.98 -16.78
N LEU A 636 2.28 12.67 -16.84
CA LEU A 636 1.75 11.76 -17.86
C LEU A 636 0.58 11.00 -17.24
N PHE A 637 -0.56 10.96 -17.88
CA PHE A 637 -1.70 10.24 -17.33
C PHE A 637 -2.59 9.60 -18.40
N ASN A 638 -3.32 8.57 -18.01
CA ASN A 638 -4.37 7.96 -18.83
C ASN A 638 -5.53 7.52 -17.94
N ILE A 639 -6.67 7.23 -18.56
CA ILE A 639 -7.88 6.76 -17.89
C ILE A 639 -8.32 5.47 -18.58
N ILE A 640 -8.49 4.42 -17.78
CA ILE A 640 -9.06 3.14 -18.18
C ILE A 640 -10.38 3.00 -17.45
N VAL A 641 -11.42 2.58 -18.13
CA VAL A 641 -12.71 2.31 -17.52
C VAL A 641 -13.10 0.86 -17.79
N PHE A 642 -13.79 0.25 -16.84
CA PHE A 642 -14.23 -1.12 -17.01
C PHE A 642 -15.66 -1.34 -16.51
N SER A 643 -16.36 -2.20 -17.24
CA SER A 643 -17.62 -2.83 -16.88
C SER A 643 -17.56 -4.30 -17.28
N SER A 644 -18.43 -4.79 -18.19
CA SER A 644 -18.23 -6.12 -18.82
C SER A 644 -16.99 -6.14 -19.70
N ASP A 645 -16.71 -5.04 -20.39
CA ASP A 645 -15.56 -4.80 -21.25
C ASP A 645 -14.64 -3.72 -20.64
N VAL A 646 -13.46 -3.57 -21.22
CA VAL A 646 -12.47 -2.55 -20.84
C VAL A 646 -12.37 -1.53 -21.98
N ASP A 647 -12.44 -0.26 -21.65
CA ASP A 647 -12.25 0.85 -22.59
C ASP A 647 -11.18 1.82 -22.07
N THR A 648 -10.50 2.53 -22.95
CA THR A 648 -9.41 3.44 -22.60
C THR A 648 -9.62 4.81 -23.23
N TRP A 649 -9.30 5.87 -22.50
CA TRP A 649 -9.32 7.21 -23.07
C TRP A 649 -8.30 7.35 -24.20
N LEU A 650 -7.09 6.82 -24.02
CA LEU A 650 -6.00 6.80 -25.02
C LEU A 650 -5.29 5.44 -24.99
N ASP A 651 -4.52 5.15 -26.06
CA ASP A 651 -3.72 3.92 -26.16
C ASP A 651 -2.58 3.86 -25.10
N GLY A 652 -2.12 4.99 -24.59
CA GLY A 652 -1.07 5.10 -23.57
C GLY A 652 -1.18 6.41 -22.79
N VAL A 653 -0.25 6.63 -21.83
CA VAL A 653 -0.23 7.86 -21.04
C VAL A 653 0.08 9.08 -21.92
N ALA A 654 -0.68 10.15 -21.74
CA ALA A 654 -0.51 11.41 -22.45
C ALA A 654 0.08 12.50 -21.53
N SER A 655 0.84 13.41 -22.14
CA SER A 655 1.38 14.58 -21.42
C SER A 655 0.27 15.53 -21.00
N PHE A 656 0.36 16.00 -19.76
CA PHE A 656 -0.56 16.99 -19.22
C PHE A 656 -0.46 18.31 -19.98
N SER A 657 -1.60 18.77 -20.49
CA SER A 657 -1.77 20.06 -21.15
C SER A 657 -3.20 20.54 -20.94
N LYS A 658 -3.50 21.79 -21.27
CA LYS A 658 -4.87 22.28 -21.21
C LYS A 658 -5.80 21.48 -22.12
N SER A 659 -5.38 21.12 -23.34
CA SER A 659 -6.19 20.32 -24.28
C SER A 659 -6.45 18.93 -23.74
N THR A 660 -5.40 18.18 -23.35
CA THR A 660 -5.53 16.81 -22.83
C THR A 660 -6.38 16.76 -21.56
N LYS A 661 -6.26 17.78 -20.70
CA LYS A 661 -7.10 17.93 -19.51
C LYS A 661 -8.58 18.10 -19.87
N ASP A 662 -8.90 19.01 -20.80
CA ASP A 662 -10.28 19.28 -21.22
C ASP A 662 -10.88 18.05 -21.92
N GLU A 663 -10.12 17.34 -22.75
CA GLU A 663 -10.53 16.10 -23.41
C GLU A 663 -10.76 14.96 -22.40
N ALA A 664 -9.86 14.76 -21.43
CA ALA A 664 -10.01 13.77 -20.37
C ALA A 664 -11.26 14.04 -19.53
N LYS A 665 -11.51 15.30 -19.15
CA LYS A 665 -12.73 15.69 -18.41
C LYS A 665 -13.99 15.47 -19.22
N LYS A 666 -13.95 15.70 -20.53
CA LYS A 666 -15.06 15.39 -21.44
C LYS A 666 -15.31 13.88 -21.50
N PHE A 667 -14.26 13.06 -21.62
CA PHE A 667 -14.36 11.60 -21.59
C PHE A 667 -14.99 11.14 -20.26
N VAL A 668 -14.46 11.58 -19.13
CA VAL A 668 -14.99 11.26 -17.79
C VAL A 668 -16.45 11.70 -17.65
N GLY A 669 -16.80 12.90 -18.12
CA GLY A 669 -18.16 13.43 -18.08
C GLY A 669 -19.18 12.56 -18.83
N ALA A 670 -18.77 11.89 -19.91
CA ALA A 670 -19.62 11.05 -20.75
C ALA A 670 -19.86 9.63 -20.18
N LEU A 671 -19.09 9.19 -19.16
CA LEU A 671 -19.22 7.85 -18.59
C LEU A 671 -20.60 7.62 -17.97
N GLY A 672 -21.13 6.41 -18.14
CA GLY A 672 -22.38 5.95 -17.55
C GLY A 672 -22.18 4.59 -16.88
N ALA A 673 -22.94 4.31 -15.81
CA ALA A 673 -22.85 3.04 -15.11
C ALA A 673 -23.68 1.95 -15.82
N GLY A 674 -23.11 0.73 -15.98
CA GLY A 674 -23.76 -0.44 -16.54
C GLY A 674 -22.84 -1.63 -16.73
N GLY A 675 -23.36 -2.83 -16.86
CA GLY A 675 -22.59 -4.05 -17.07
C GLY A 675 -22.04 -4.69 -15.80
N ALA A 676 -21.08 -5.59 -15.95
CA ALA A 676 -20.45 -6.39 -14.89
C ALA A 676 -19.13 -5.74 -14.43
N THR A 677 -18.28 -6.45 -13.66
CA THR A 677 -17.05 -5.91 -13.03
C THR A 677 -15.82 -6.67 -13.55
N ASN A 678 -15.16 -6.16 -14.58
CA ASN A 678 -13.99 -6.76 -15.23
C ASN A 678 -12.68 -6.12 -14.73
N LEU A 679 -12.34 -6.38 -13.48
CA LEU A 679 -11.15 -5.84 -12.85
C LEU A 679 -9.85 -6.39 -13.47
N TYR A 680 -9.81 -7.71 -13.79
CA TYR A 680 -8.58 -8.35 -14.25
C TYR A 680 -8.06 -7.76 -15.57
N ASP A 681 -8.92 -7.65 -16.57
CA ASP A 681 -8.50 -7.18 -17.89
C ASP A 681 -8.14 -5.69 -17.86
N SER A 682 -8.78 -4.88 -16.99
CA SER A 682 -8.44 -3.47 -16.81
C SER A 682 -7.02 -3.30 -16.21
N LEU A 683 -6.66 -4.13 -15.23
CA LEU A 683 -5.30 -4.17 -14.69
C LEU A 683 -4.29 -4.64 -15.74
N LYS A 684 -4.63 -5.70 -16.50
CA LYS A 684 -3.79 -6.21 -17.59
C LYS A 684 -3.51 -5.14 -18.65
N GLN A 685 -4.53 -4.34 -19.00
CA GLN A 685 -4.38 -3.20 -19.91
C GLN A 685 -3.46 -2.13 -19.32
N ALA A 686 -3.60 -1.76 -18.05
CA ALA A 686 -2.73 -0.78 -17.41
C ALA A 686 -1.28 -1.23 -17.34
N PHE A 687 -1.03 -2.51 -17.06
CA PHE A 687 0.32 -3.10 -17.05
C PHE A 687 0.98 -3.19 -18.43
N SER A 688 0.22 -3.07 -19.52
CA SER A 688 0.77 -3.04 -20.88
C SER A 688 1.46 -1.72 -21.21
N ASP A 689 1.11 -0.62 -20.53
CA ASP A 689 1.76 0.67 -20.68
C ASP A 689 3.11 0.70 -19.96
N LYS A 690 4.20 0.92 -20.70
CA LYS A 690 5.56 0.89 -20.17
C LYS A 690 5.92 2.12 -19.36
N ASP A 691 5.23 3.22 -19.60
CA ASP A 691 5.54 4.50 -18.99
C ASP A 691 4.86 4.71 -17.62
N VAL A 692 3.93 3.83 -17.23
CA VAL A 692 3.23 3.94 -15.96
C VAL A 692 4.05 3.40 -14.79
N ASP A 693 4.06 4.11 -13.67
CA ASP A 693 4.67 3.69 -12.40
C ASP A 693 3.66 3.67 -11.24
N THR A 694 2.48 4.25 -11.45
CA THR A 694 1.43 4.33 -10.42
C THR A 694 0.05 4.10 -11.06
N ILE A 695 -0.72 3.22 -10.45
CA ILE A 695 -2.10 2.93 -10.84
C ILE A 695 -3.02 3.25 -9.67
N PHE A 696 -4.11 3.97 -9.94
CA PHE A 696 -5.24 4.14 -9.03
C PHE A 696 -6.40 3.30 -9.54
N VAL A 697 -6.92 2.40 -8.70
CA VAL A 697 -8.08 1.55 -9.02
C VAL A 697 -9.24 1.96 -8.14
N LEU A 698 -10.36 2.33 -8.75
CA LEU A 698 -11.61 2.57 -8.05
C LEU A 698 -12.63 1.51 -8.46
N SER A 699 -13.22 0.80 -7.49
CA SER A 699 -14.29 -0.17 -7.73
C SER A 699 -15.26 -0.23 -6.56
N ASP A 700 -16.48 -0.64 -6.83
CA ASP A 700 -17.56 -0.81 -5.86
C ASP A 700 -18.07 -2.26 -5.78
N GLY A 701 -17.35 -3.22 -6.38
CA GLY A 701 -17.76 -4.61 -6.45
C GLY A 701 -16.62 -5.63 -6.49
N GLU A 702 -17.00 -6.88 -6.26
CA GLU A 702 -16.16 -8.04 -6.52
C GLU A 702 -16.08 -8.29 -8.04
N PRO A 703 -14.99 -8.85 -8.57
CA PRO A 703 -14.86 -9.20 -9.97
C PRO A 703 -15.94 -10.21 -10.42
N THR A 704 -16.70 -9.88 -11.45
CA THR A 704 -17.78 -10.73 -11.99
C THR A 704 -17.68 -10.98 -13.49
N ALA A 705 -16.70 -10.39 -14.17
CA ALA A 705 -16.42 -10.55 -15.59
C ALA A 705 -14.89 -10.56 -15.84
N GLY A 706 -14.50 -10.82 -17.08
CA GLY A 706 -13.10 -10.86 -17.53
C GLY A 706 -12.51 -12.26 -17.59
N GLU A 707 -11.27 -12.34 -18.06
CA GLU A 707 -10.51 -13.59 -18.22
C GLU A 707 -10.34 -14.33 -16.88
N ILE A 708 -10.15 -13.60 -15.78
CA ILE A 708 -10.05 -14.12 -14.42
C ILE A 708 -10.97 -13.32 -13.50
N GLN A 709 -11.84 -14.03 -12.78
CA GLN A 709 -12.77 -13.44 -11.81
C GLN A 709 -12.42 -13.77 -10.35
N ASP A 710 -11.63 -14.83 -10.11
CA ASP A 710 -11.21 -15.20 -8.75
C ASP A 710 -10.23 -14.17 -8.18
N PRO A 711 -10.56 -13.52 -7.03
CA PRO A 711 -9.73 -12.48 -6.43
C PRO A 711 -8.31 -12.95 -6.10
N THR A 712 -8.14 -14.21 -5.69
CA THR A 712 -6.83 -14.77 -5.33
C THR A 712 -5.96 -14.96 -6.58
N LEU A 713 -6.56 -15.41 -7.68
CA LEU A 713 -5.84 -15.55 -8.95
C LEU A 713 -5.49 -14.18 -9.55
N ILE A 714 -6.38 -13.19 -9.45
CA ILE A 714 -6.08 -11.80 -9.86
C ILE A 714 -4.85 -11.30 -9.09
N ARG A 715 -4.83 -11.45 -7.75
CA ARG A 715 -3.69 -11.10 -6.91
C ARG A 715 -2.41 -11.77 -7.40
N ASP A 716 -2.43 -13.09 -7.60
CA ASP A 716 -1.25 -13.86 -8.01
C ASP A 716 -0.70 -13.36 -9.36
N ARG A 717 -1.58 -13.02 -10.32
CA ARG A 717 -1.17 -12.52 -11.63
C ARG A 717 -0.57 -11.13 -11.54
N VAL A 718 -1.20 -10.24 -10.83
CA VAL A 718 -0.68 -8.88 -10.63
C VAL A 718 0.66 -8.91 -9.92
N GLN A 719 0.83 -9.76 -8.91
CA GLN A 719 2.13 -9.95 -8.26
C GLN A 719 3.20 -10.41 -9.25
N GLN A 720 2.90 -11.37 -10.14
CA GLN A 720 3.83 -11.83 -11.17
C GLN A 720 4.23 -10.71 -12.13
N TRP A 721 3.26 -9.98 -12.68
CA TRP A 721 3.56 -8.85 -13.57
C TRP A 721 4.38 -7.78 -12.88
N ASN A 722 4.11 -7.55 -11.60
CA ASN A 722 4.73 -6.48 -10.84
C ASN A 722 6.11 -6.82 -10.28
N GLN A 723 6.59 -8.06 -10.42
CA GLN A 723 7.93 -8.46 -9.97
C GLN A 723 9.04 -7.61 -10.61
N THR A 724 8.90 -7.29 -11.90
CA THR A 724 9.87 -6.50 -12.67
C THR A 724 9.43 -5.06 -12.91
N ARG A 725 8.11 -4.81 -12.92
CA ARG A 725 7.54 -3.49 -13.21
C ARG A 725 7.54 -2.55 -12.01
N ARG A 726 7.36 -3.08 -10.80
CA ARG A 726 7.37 -2.32 -9.56
C ARG A 726 6.38 -1.14 -9.51
N ILE A 727 5.24 -1.26 -10.17
CA ILE A 727 4.15 -0.28 -10.18
C ILE A 727 3.51 -0.23 -8.79
N VAL A 728 3.26 0.96 -8.27
CA VAL A 728 2.46 1.17 -7.06
C VAL A 728 0.99 1.20 -7.43
N ILE A 729 0.18 0.40 -6.75
CA ILE A 729 -1.26 0.31 -6.98
C ILE A 729 -1.98 0.85 -5.75
N HIS A 730 -2.59 2.02 -5.89
CA HIS A 730 -3.52 2.56 -4.90
C HIS A 730 -4.93 2.10 -5.23
N THR A 731 -5.71 1.75 -4.22
CA THR A 731 -7.06 1.25 -4.44
C THR A 731 -8.10 2.01 -3.62
N ILE A 732 -9.22 2.31 -4.23
CA ILE A 732 -10.37 2.98 -3.64
C ILE A 732 -11.58 2.06 -3.74
N ALA A 733 -12.10 1.59 -2.62
CA ALA A 733 -13.31 0.80 -2.54
C ALA A 733 -14.50 1.70 -2.20
N VAL A 734 -15.52 1.74 -3.05
CA VAL A 734 -16.70 2.59 -2.87
C VAL A 734 -17.91 1.73 -2.48
N GLY A 735 -18.57 2.08 -1.39
CA GLY A 735 -19.78 1.37 -0.92
C GLY A 735 -19.55 -0.01 -0.32
N GLY A 736 -18.30 -0.44 -0.16
CA GLY A 736 -17.95 -1.75 0.39
C GLY A 736 -16.47 -1.88 0.74
N SER A 737 -16.05 -3.09 1.07
CA SER A 737 -14.66 -3.46 1.24
C SER A 737 -14.41 -4.74 0.44
N PHE A 738 -13.42 -4.71 -0.42
CA PHE A 738 -13.13 -5.80 -1.37
C PHE A 738 -11.70 -6.26 -1.17
N GLN A 739 -11.54 -7.50 -0.76
CA GLN A 739 -10.25 -8.04 -0.33
C GLN A 739 -9.20 -7.99 -1.44
N VAL A 740 -9.59 -8.16 -2.70
CA VAL A 740 -8.67 -8.04 -3.83
C VAL A 740 -8.03 -6.66 -3.89
N LEU A 741 -8.79 -5.59 -3.66
CA LEU A 741 -8.28 -4.22 -3.66
C LEU A 741 -7.30 -3.98 -2.51
N GLU A 742 -7.58 -4.52 -1.32
CA GLU A 742 -6.66 -4.46 -0.17
C GLU A 742 -5.33 -5.16 -0.50
N TRP A 743 -5.39 -6.36 -1.08
CA TRP A 743 -4.19 -7.10 -1.47
C TRP A 743 -3.37 -6.39 -2.54
N LEU A 744 -4.01 -5.86 -3.59
CA LEU A 744 -3.31 -5.14 -4.66
C LEU A 744 -2.52 -3.95 -4.11
N ALA A 745 -3.12 -3.18 -3.20
CA ALA A 745 -2.44 -2.05 -2.56
C ALA A 745 -1.31 -2.54 -1.65
N ALA A 746 -1.57 -3.50 -0.76
CA ALA A 746 -0.57 -4.00 0.19
C ALA A 746 0.64 -4.64 -0.51
N ASP A 747 0.41 -5.45 -1.55
CA ASP A 747 1.47 -6.16 -2.27
C ASP A 747 2.37 -5.21 -3.10
N SER A 748 1.84 -4.08 -3.54
CA SER A 748 2.57 -3.08 -4.36
C SER A 748 3.15 -1.91 -3.55
N GLY A 749 2.89 -1.86 -2.25
CA GLY A 749 3.26 -0.72 -1.38
C GLY A 749 2.39 0.52 -1.59
N GLY A 750 1.19 0.35 -2.13
CA GLY A 750 0.19 1.40 -2.29
C GLY A 750 -0.69 1.60 -1.06
N THR A 751 -1.69 2.44 -1.21
CA THR A 751 -2.67 2.76 -0.16
C THR A 751 -4.03 2.20 -0.57
N HIS A 752 -4.67 1.47 0.32
CA HIS A 752 -6.09 1.09 0.18
C HIS A 752 -6.96 2.08 0.94
N LYS A 753 -8.04 2.52 0.30
CA LYS A 753 -9.00 3.42 0.89
C LYS A 753 -10.43 2.95 0.66
N LYS A 754 -11.26 3.05 1.70
CA LYS A 754 -12.70 2.76 1.64
C LYS A 754 -13.49 4.07 1.67
N ILE A 755 -14.51 4.14 0.85
CA ILE A 755 -15.50 5.21 0.78
C ILE A 755 -16.87 4.55 0.97
N GLN A 756 -17.49 4.82 2.11
CA GLN A 756 -18.79 4.23 2.48
C GLN A 756 -19.92 5.24 2.45
#